data_4ab48b9a0300a6191246fd25bc002766
#
_entry.id   4ab48b9a0300a6191246fd25bc002766
#
_cell.length_a   1.000
_cell.length_b   1.000
_cell.length_c   1.000
_cell.angle_alpha   90.00
_cell.angle_beta   90.00
_cell.angle_gamma   90.00
#
_symmetry.space_group_name_H-M   'P 1'
#
loop_
_entity.id
_entity.type
_entity.pdbx_description
1 polymer ?
#
loop_
_entity_poly.entity_id
_entity_poly.type
_entity_poly.pdbx_seq_one_letter_code
_entity_poly.pdbx_strand_id
1 'polypeptide(L)'
;GKEFVAGTNIKKALKNTKSDYQKGYCFSYDMLGEGARTEKQAQEYLTSYLDALTALKDIDKDKPLLERPNISVKLSALHPRYEYLQQDRVMSELYDRIKQVAMLAQKYGLTISLDAEESYRLDSELELYAKLISDNDFKDFQGIGFVLQAYQKRAIPTIKFLINLAQTFSKKIPIRLVKGAYWDSEIKWAQMEGLSGYPVFTRKSHTDVSFLACSSLLLNNTEYFYPQFATHNALTASAIITLAEKLGKEDAYEFQRLYGMGSSFYDQMIAKRPCRIYSPVGSFRNLLPYLIRRLMENGVNSNFINQLIDDNIEVKELLKNPIEKAEFNIETSRKLLKLPQDIFDGRVNSLGYSLGNKAHMKSLKDRLAQFQNQHYIAGSIINGKVLSGKSLEVRSPYDQNQLVGNIALANYDDLNQALKIASESATDWRRQSVESRAKILENMADLIKESEVEFISLLMREAGKTLNDTIAEIREAIDFCNYYAMQARALSEPEKNQSYTGEDNYLSYHGRGVFACISPWNFPLAIYLGQVVAALVSGNSVLAKPAESTSIIAFKATELLYKAGVPKNVLQFVPADGKLFGEVILSNNIISGVAFTGSTATAHVINRTLAKRDSPIAKLIAETGGQNCMIVDSSALLEQATDDIINSSFLSSGQRCSALRVLYVQDEIADDLTELIKGAMAELQVSDPNLFATDLGPVINQQAQDNLNNHIKLMKKKAKFIANVKIQGSKTGFFVE
;
A
#
# COMPACT_ATOMS: atom_id res chain seq x y z
N GLY A 1 5.47 11.79 29.11
CA GLY A 1 4.80 12.70 28.17
C GLY A 1 5.14 14.17 28.41
N LYS A 2 5.26 14.63 29.63
CA LYS A 2 5.52 16.06 29.93
C LYS A 2 6.90 16.56 29.48
N GLU A 3 7.87 15.71 29.33
CA GLU A 3 9.23 16.07 28.91
C GLU A 3 9.35 16.38 27.42
N PHE A 4 8.48 15.80 26.58
CA PHE A 4 8.56 15.91 25.12
C PHE A 4 7.47 16.80 24.50
N VAL A 5 6.58 17.39 25.29
CA VAL A 5 5.45 18.23 24.84
C VAL A 5 5.47 19.57 25.54
N ALA A 6 5.52 20.64 24.77
CA ALA A 6 5.60 21.99 25.30
C ALA A 6 4.32 22.44 26.04
N GLY A 7 3.16 21.93 25.63
CA GLY A 7 1.89 22.25 26.29
C GLY A 7 0.70 21.54 25.61
N THR A 8 -0.43 21.49 26.34
CA THR A 8 -1.68 20.93 25.80
C THR A 8 -2.40 21.84 24.80
N ASN A 9 -2.00 23.09 24.72
CA ASN A 9 -2.43 24.08 23.73
C ASN A 9 -1.34 25.16 23.60
N ILE A 10 -1.44 25.99 22.57
CA ILE A 10 -0.41 27.01 22.25
C ILE A 10 -0.15 27.99 23.41
N LYS A 11 -1.17 28.42 24.14
CA LYS A 11 -1.01 29.37 25.28
C LYS A 11 -0.16 28.74 26.40
N LYS A 12 -0.38 27.47 26.73
CA LYS A 12 0.44 26.74 27.72
C LYS A 12 1.85 26.50 27.19
N ALA A 13 2.00 26.19 25.92
CA ALA A 13 3.30 26.01 25.29
C ALA A 13 4.13 27.28 25.40
N LEU A 14 3.59 28.43 25.04
CA LEU A 14 4.24 29.73 25.17
C LEU A 14 4.69 30.03 26.61
N LYS A 15 3.86 29.69 27.60
CA LYS A 15 4.23 29.85 29.01
C LYS A 15 5.41 28.92 29.40
N ASN A 16 5.38 27.67 28.99
CA ASN A 16 6.37 26.67 29.38
C ASN A 16 7.72 26.85 28.65
N THR A 17 7.72 27.43 27.47
CA THR A 17 8.95 27.68 26.67
C THR A 17 9.61 29.02 26.98
N LYS A 18 9.05 29.84 27.90
CA LYS A 18 9.53 31.20 28.21
C LYS A 18 11.00 31.21 28.67
N SER A 19 11.43 30.24 29.47
CA SER A 19 12.82 30.19 29.97
C SER A 19 13.83 29.94 28.84
N ASP A 20 13.51 29.00 27.89
CA ASP A 20 14.38 28.75 26.75
C ASP A 20 14.37 29.92 25.76
N TYR A 21 13.23 30.59 25.61
CA TYR A 21 13.15 31.84 24.84
C TYR A 21 14.09 32.92 25.39
N GLN A 22 14.15 33.07 26.71
CA GLN A 22 15.07 34.02 27.37
C GLN A 22 16.55 33.68 27.19
N LYS A 23 16.87 32.40 26.90
CA LYS A 23 18.24 31.98 26.55
C LYS A 23 18.62 32.28 25.09
N GLY A 24 17.67 32.76 24.26
CA GLY A 24 17.88 33.10 22.87
C GLY A 24 17.43 32.03 21.85
N TYR A 25 16.74 30.99 22.30
CA TYR A 25 16.15 29.99 21.37
C TYR A 25 14.98 30.57 20.59
N CYS A 26 14.89 30.16 19.29
CA CYS A 26 13.68 30.31 18.49
C CYS A 26 12.80 29.05 18.61
N PHE A 27 11.55 29.12 18.12
CA PHE A 27 10.62 28.01 18.24
C PHE A 27 9.93 27.70 16.92
N SER A 28 9.75 26.38 16.66
CA SER A 28 8.84 25.85 15.67
C SER A 28 7.78 25.03 16.40
N TYR A 29 6.54 25.49 16.42
CA TYR A 29 5.45 24.80 17.11
C TYR A 29 4.79 23.79 16.15
N ASP A 30 4.66 22.54 16.60
CA ASP A 30 3.93 21.47 15.93
C ASP A 30 2.60 21.28 16.66
N MET A 31 1.51 21.70 16.02
CA MET A 31 0.17 21.42 16.52
C MET A 31 -0.14 19.95 16.25
N LEU A 32 0.03 19.10 17.28
CA LEU A 32 -0.12 17.66 17.15
C LEU A 32 -1.44 17.27 16.52
N GLY A 33 -1.35 16.48 15.48
CA GLY A 33 -2.42 15.98 14.63
C GLY A 33 -1.83 15.57 13.29
N GLU A 34 -2.12 14.36 12.85
CA GLU A 34 -1.66 13.83 11.58
C GLU A 34 -2.65 12.78 11.07
N GLY A 35 -2.68 12.56 9.76
CA GLY A 35 -3.51 11.54 9.16
C GLY A 35 -4.99 11.68 9.50
N ALA A 36 -5.62 12.81 9.18
CA ALA A 36 -7.07 12.97 9.30
C ALA A 36 -7.77 11.85 8.51
N ARG A 37 -8.80 11.22 9.09
CA ARG A 37 -9.63 10.18 8.44
C ARG A 37 -10.95 10.73 7.96
N THR A 38 -11.31 11.92 8.46
CA THR A 38 -12.59 12.55 8.17
C THR A 38 -12.41 14.03 7.86
N GLU A 39 -13.32 14.57 7.07
CA GLU A 39 -13.38 16.01 6.82
C GLU A 39 -13.47 16.82 8.12
N LYS A 40 -14.24 16.34 9.11
CA LYS A 40 -14.36 16.97 10.43
C LYS A 40 -13.02 17.07 11.14
N GLN A 41 -12.24 15.99 11.18
CA GLN A 41 -10.89 16.01 11.78
C GLN A 41 -9.97 16.99 11.05
N ALA A 42 -9.99 16.98 9.71
CA ALA A 42 -9.18 17.91 8.93
C ALA A 42 -9.51 19.37 9.20
N GLN A 43 -10.78 19.70 9.38
CA GLN A 43 -11.22 21.05 9.74
C GLN A 43 -10.83 21.45 11.18
N GLU A 44 -10.88 20.51 12.11
CA GLU A 44 -10.42 20.73 13.52
C GLU A 44 -8.91 21.03 13.55
N TYR A 45 -8.10 20.28 12.78
CA TYR A 45 -6.67 20.52 12.68
C TYR A 45 -6.36 21.86 11.98
N LEU A 46 -7.06 22.18 10.90
CA LEU A 46 -6.93 23.50 10.24
C LEU A 46 -7.17 24.64 11.24
N THR A 47 -8.26 24.55 12.01
CA THR A 47 -8.59 25.54 13.04
C THR A 47 -7.47 25.66 14.07
N SER A 48 -6.89 24.53 14.51
CA SER A 48 -5.76 24.52 15.45
C SER A 48 -4.52 25.25 14.91
N TYR A 49 -4.20 25.10 13.62
CA TYR A 49 -3.10 25.84 12.97
C TYR A 49 -3.38 27.34 12.90
N LEU A 50 -4.60 27.76 12.52
CA LEU A 50 -4.99 29.17 12.44
C LEU A 50 -4.99 29.86 13.82
N ASP A 51 -5.48 29.17 14.84
CA ASP A 51 -5.45 29.64 16.23
C ASP A 51 -4.01 29.81 16.76
N ALA A 52 -3.13 28.85 16.42
CA ALA A 52 -1.72 28.91 16.78
C ALA A 52 -1.02 30.13 16.15
N LEU A 53 -1.22 30.35 14.84
CA LEU A 53 -0.69 31.53 14.15
C LEU A 53 -1.21 32.84 14.79
N THR A 54 -2.49 32.87 15.14
CA THR A 54 -3.09 34.05 15.79
C THR A 54 -2.49 34.30 17.16
N ALA A 55 -2.19 33.27 17.94
CA ALA A 55 -1.54 33.38 19.23
C ALA A 55 -0.07 33.87 19.14
N LEU A 56 0.60 33.63 18.03
CA LEU A 56 2.00 34.00 17.79
C LEU A 56 2.18 35.37 17.13
N LYS A 57 1.13 36.02 16.65
CA LYS A 57 1.16 37.22 15.80
C LYS A 57 1.99 38.40 16.32
N ASP A 58 2.11 38.53 17.66
CA ASP A 58 2.77 39.66 18.32
C ASP A 58 4.18 39.32 18.85
N ILE A 59 4.64 38.06 18.66
CA ILE A 59 5.94 37.61 19.17
C ILE A 59 7.02 37.93 18.13
N ASP A 60 8.11 38.57 18.61
CA ASP A 60 9.31 38.92 17.84
C ASP A 60 9.06 39.76 16.58
N LYS A 61 8.08 40.64 16.57
CA LYS A 61 7.76 41.47 15.39
C LYS A 61 8.94 42.27 14.83
N ASP A 62 9.88 42.63 15.69
CA ASP A 62 11.04 43.45 15.32
C ASP A 62 12.22 42.62 14.79
N LYS A 63 12.14 41.28 14.87
CA LYS A 63 13.18 40.37 14.32
C LYS A 63 13.00 40.12 12.82
N PRO A 64 14.08 39.76 12.11
CA PRO A 64 13.97 39.28 10.74
C PRO A 64 13.00 38.10 10.62
N LEU A 65 12.31 37.97 9.47
CA LEU A 65 11.25 36.99 9.27
C LEU A 65 11.67 35.52 9.63
N LEU A 66 12.87 35.12 9.25
CA LEU A 66 13.36 33.75 9.48
C LEU A 66 13.74 33.45 10.94
N GLU A 67 13.93 34.49 11.76
CA GLU A 67 14.22 34.35 13.20
C GLU A 67 12.96 34.35 14.06
N ARG A 68 11.80 34.63 13.46
CA ARG A 68 10.49 34.63 14.14
C ARG A 68 9.99 33.23 14.42
N PRO A 69 8.96 33.05 15.27
CA PRO A 69 8.31 31.76 15.47
C PRO A 69 7.83 31.15 14.18
N ASN A 70 7.88 29.82 14.13
CA ASN A 70 7.47 28.99 13.00
C ASN A 70 6.33 28.04 13.42
N ILE A 71 5.44 27.70 12.51
CA ILE A 71 4.48 26.62 12.65
C ILE A 71 4.87 25.50 11.69
N SER A 72 5.08 24.28 12.22
CA SER A 72 5.20 23.07 11.42
C SER A 72 3.82 22.52 11.07
N VAL A 73 3.58 22.27 9.80
CA VAL A 73 2.29 21.84 9.26
C VAL A 73 2.43 20.47 8.62
N LYS A 74 1.63 19.50 9.09
CA LYS A 74 1.49 18.19 8.44
C LYS A 74 0.34 18.23 7.43
N LEU A 75 0.64 17.93 6.18
CA LEU A 75 -0.37 17.95 5.11
C LEU A 75 -1.45 16.88 5.33
N SER A 76 -1.08 15.73 5.90
CA SER A 76 -2.05 14.68 6.25
C SER A 76 -3.04 15.07 7.35
N ALA A 77 -2.73 16.09 8.15
CA ALA A 77 -3.69 16.65 9.10
C ALA A 77 -4.75 17.50 8.40
N LEU A 78 -4.42 18.11 7.27
CA LEU A 78 -5.30 19.05 6.58
C LEU A 78 -6.25 18.40 5.58
N HIS A 79 -6.05 17.11 5.24
CA HIS A 79 -6.91 16.44 4.26
C HIS A 79 -6.98 14.94 4.50
N PRO A 80 -8.18 14.31 4.55
CA PRO A 80 -8.34 12.88 4.82
C PRO A 80 -7.85 11.97 3.69
N ARG A 81 -7.71 12.50 2.47
CA ARG A 81 -7.27 11.76 1.28
C ARG A 81 -6.00 12.37 0.67
N TYR A 82 -4.98 12.59 1.52
CA TYR A 82 -3.66 13.06 1.09
C TYR A 82 -2.84 11.90 0.53
N GLU A 83 -3.11 11.53 -0.71
CA GLU A 83 -2.44 10.47 -1.46
C GLU A 83 -2.41 10.79 -2.96
N TYR A 84 -1.42 10.26 -3.70
CA TYR A 84 -1.22 10.59 -5.10
C TYR A 84 -2.39 10.18 -6.01
N LEU A 85 -3.06 9.06 -5.72
CA LEU A 85 -4.24 8.65 -6.51
C LEU A 85 -5.40 9.64 -6.40
N GLN A 86 -5.44 10.50 -5.37
CA GLN A 86 -6.40 11.57 -5.16
C GLN A 86 -5.83 12.96 -5.52
N GLN A 87 -4.88 13.01 -6.47
CA GLN A 87 -4.11 14.23 -6.78
C GLN A 87 -5.00 15.43 -7.14
N ASP A 88 -6.13 15.22 -7.81
CA ASP A 88 -7.05 16.30 -8.14
C ASP A 88 -7.63 16.97 -6.89
N ARG A 89 -7.97 16.19 -5.86
CA ARG A 89 -8.44 16.69 -4.55
C ARG A 89 -7.28 17.33 -3.77
N VAL A 90 -6.09 16.75 -3.83
CA VAL A 90 -4.89 17.33 -3.21
C VAL A 90 -4.59 18.70 -3.80
N MET A 91 -4.62 18.83 -5.13
CA MET A 91 -4.28 20.08 -5.82
C MET A 91 -5.41 21.14 -5.78
N SER A 92 -6.58 20.80 -5.27
CA SER A 92 -7.70 21.73 -5.03
C SER A 92 -7.97 21.89 -3.53
N GLU A 93 -8.60 20.90 -2.90
CA GLU A 93 -9.10 20.99 -1.51
C GLU A 93 -7.97 21.18 -0.47
N LEU A 94 -6.91 20.35 -0.54
CA LEU A 94 -5.77 20.47 0.36
C LEU A 94 -4.98 21.77 0.07
N TYR A 95 -4.83 22.11 -1.22
CA TYR A 95 -4.18 23.38 -1.60
C TYR A 95 -4.87 24.58 -0.97
N ASP A 96 -6.19 24.67 -1.03
CA ASP A 96 -6.95 25.78 -0.48
C ASP A 96 -6.75 25.92 1.04
N ARG A 97 -6.64 24.80 1.75
CA ARG A 97 -6.40 24.79 3.21
C ARG A 97 -4.99 25.24 3.57
N ILE A 98 -3.97 24.69 2.91
CA ILE A 98 -2.59 25.14 3.17
C ILE A 98 -2.38 26.60 2.74
N LYS A 99 -3.04 27.04 1.67
CA LYS A 99 -3.04 28.46 1.27
C LYS A 99 -3.62 29.36 2.36
N GLN A 100 -4.71 28.99 3.02
CA GLN A 100 -5.27 29.74 4.15
C GLN A 100 -4.26 29.88 5.29
N VAL A 101 -3.55 28.79 5.65
CA VAL A 101 -2.51 28.80 6.68
C VAL A 101 -1.36 29.74 6.27
N ALA A 102 -0.89 29.63 5.03
CA ALA A 102 0.20 30.46 4.50
C ALA A 102 -0.16 31.94 4.41
N MET A 103 -1.39 32.27 4.00
CA MET A 103 -1.89 33.66 3.97
C MET A 103 -1.93 34.29 5.35
N LEU A 104 -2.37 33.54 6.36
CA LEU A 104 -2.41 34.03 7.74
C LEU A 104 -1.00 34.19 8.31
N ALA A 105 -0.08 33.27 8.00
CA ALA A 105 1.33 33.37 8.36
C ALA A 105 1.96 34.63 7.74
N GLN A 106 1.76 34.87 6.45
CA GLN A 106 2.21 36.06 5.73
C GLN A 106 1.66 37.36 6.39
N LYS A 107 0.34 37.39 6.67
CA LYS A 107 -0.32 38.55 7.32
C LYS A 107 0.30 38.88 8.65
N TYR A 108 0.73 37.91 9.43
CA TYR A 108 1.32 38.10 10.76
C TYR A 108 2.85 38.18 10.74
N GLY A 109 3.47 38.01 9.57
CA GLY A 109 4.93 37.99 9.45
C GLY A 109 5.56 36.81 10.17
N LEU A 110 4.92 35.64 10.11
CA LEU A 110 5.39 34.39 10.69
C LEU A 110 5.83 33.44 9.56
N THR A 111 6.56 32.38 9.91
CA THR A 111 6.93 31.35 8.95
C THR A 111 6.15 30.06 9.19
N ILE A 112 5.99 29.28 8.13
CA ILE A 112 5.49 27.90 8.21
C ILE A 112 6.49 26.95 7.57
N SER A 113 6.51 25.68 7.98
CA SER A 113 7.27 24.62 7.34
C SER A 113 6.34 23.46 7.04
N LEU A 114 6.32 22.96 5.79
CA LEU A 114 5.62 21.74 5.46
C LEU A 114 6.46 20.57 5.94
N ASP A 115 5.93 19.81 6.91
CA ASP A 115 6.62 18.65 7.47
C ASP A 115 6.57 17.48 6.49
N ALA A 116 7.73 16.86 6.22
CA ALA A 116 7.81 15.67 5.41
C ALA A 116 7.24 14.45 6.15
N GLU A 117 6.46 13.66 5.45
CA GLU A 117 5.81 12.46 5.94
C GLU A 117 6.34 11.21 5.21
N GLU A 118 5.53 10.21 4.90
CA GLU A 118 5.99 8.99 4.24
C GLU A 118 6.49 9.26 2.81
N SER A 119 7.47 8.48 2.35
CA SER A 119 8.15 8.68 1.06
C SER A 119 7.24 8.62 -0.17
N TYR A 120 6.12 7.89 -0.08
CA TYR A 120 5.14 7.82 -1.17
C TYR A 120 4.32 9.11 -1.35
N ARG A 121 4.36 10.03 -0.39
CA ARG A 121 3.70 11.34 -0.47
C ARG A 121 4.56 12.42 -1.12
N LEU A 122 5.88 12.18 -1.28
CA LEU A 122 6.85 13.19 -1.71
C LEU A 122 6.49 13.84 -3.05
N ASP A 123 5.99 13.10 -4.04
CA ASP A 123 5.66 13.67 -5.35
C ASP A 123 4.45 14.62 -5.24
N SER A 124 3.41 14.26 -4.46
CA SER A 124 2.28 15.16 -4.18
C SER A 124 2.69 16.37 -3.37
N GLU A 125 3.59 16.20 -2.38
CA GLU A 125 4.12 17.29 -1.57
C GLU A 125 4.90 18.31 -2.42
N LEU A 126 5.77 17.83 -3.31
CA LEU A 126 6.55 18.69 -4.19
C LEU A 126 5.68 19.44 -5.20
N GLU A 127 4.66 18.82 -5.77
CA GLU A 127 3.70 19.49 -6.65
C GLU A 127 2.88 20.56 -5.91
N LEU A 128 2.39 20.23 -4.72
CA LEU A 128 1.65 21.16 -3.88
C LEU A 128 2.53 22.35 -3.47
N TYR A 129 3.78 22.08 -3.05
CA TYR A 129 4.76 23.09 -2.69
C TYR A 129 5.12 23.99 -3.87
N ALA A 130 5.35 23.42 -5.05
CA ALA A 130 5.61 24.18 -6.25
C ALA A 130 4.44 25.12 -6.61
N LYS A 131 3.19 24.62 -6.50
CA LYS A 131 1.99 25.44 -6.69
C LYS A 131 1.93 26.59 -5.71
N LEU A 132 2.23 26.32 -4.43
CA LEU A 132 2.19 27.34 -3.37
C LEU A 132 3.26 28.41 -3.56
N ILE A 133 4.50 28.03 -3.91
CA ILE A 133 5.63 28.95 -4.15
C ILE A 133 5.41 29.81 -5.40
N SER A 134 4.74 29.27 -6.42
CA SER A 134 4.45 29.97 -7.67
C SER A 134 3.21 30.88 -7.61
N ASP A 135 2.42 30.81 -6.53
CA ASP A 135 1.22 31.61 -6.38
C ASP A 135 1.56 33.10 -6.17
N ASN A 136 0.92 33.96 -6.95
CA ASN A 136 1.14 35.40 -6.92
C ASN A 136 0.87 36.05 -5.55
N ASP A 137 -0.05 35.46 -4.75
CA ASP A 137 -0.34 35.96 -3.41
C ASP A 137 0.90 35.88 -2.48
N PHE A 138 1.85 35.01 -2.80
CA PHE A 138 3.09 34.83 -2.03
C PHE A 138 4.34 35.38 -2.74
N LYS A 139 4.20 36.14 -3.83
CA LYS A 139 5.34 36.60 -4.65
C LYS A 139 6.49 37.16 -3.81
N ASP A 140 6.20 38.00 -2.82
CA ASP A 140 7.21 38.67 -1.98
C ASP A 140 7.40 37.97 -0.60
N PHE A 141 6.73 36.88 -0.36
CA PHE A 141 6.79 36.16 0.92
C PHE A 141 7.84 35.03 0.87
N GLN A 142 8.78 35.07 1.83
CA GLN A 142 9.90 34.12 1.96
C GLN A 142 9.72 33.17 3.15
N GLY A 143 8.51 33.12 3.74
CA GLY A 143 8.24 32.41 5.01
C GLY A 143 7.69 31.00 4.85
N ILE A 144 7.62 30.45 3.63
CA ILE A 144 7.12 29.09 3.38
C ILE A 144 8.31 28.14 3.25
N GLY A 145 8.54 27.33 4.27
CA GLY A 145 9.64 26.36 4.33
C GLY A 145 9.22 24.96 3.93
N PHE A 146 10.23 24.16 3.64
CA PHE A 146 10.11 22.75 3.25
C PHE A 146 10.96 21.87 4.17
N VAL A 147 10.51 20.64 4.48
CA VAL A 147 11.28 19.69 5.27
C VAL A 147 11.79 18.57 4.38
N LEU A 148 13.10 18.30 4.47
CA LEU A 148 13.78 17.29 3.68
C LEU A 148 14.31 16.16 4.56
N GLN A 149 14.04 14.92 4.17
CA GLN A 149 14.46 13.73 4.89
C GLN A 149 15.69 13.09 4.21
N ALA A 150 16.84 13.16 4.86
CA ALA A 150 18.12 12.66 4.31
C ALA A 150 18.15 11.12 4.15
N TYR A 151 17.30 10.37 4.87
CA TYR A 151 17.24 8.91 4.71
C TYR A 151 16.59 8.49 3.37
N GLN A 152 15.86 9.39 2.68
CA GLN A 152 15.29 9.10 1.36
C GLN A 152 16.37 9.11 0.28
N LYS A 153 16.38 8.10 -0.57
CA LYS A 153 17.31 8.02 -1.72
C LYS A 153 17.13 9.16 -2.71
N ARG A 154 15.97 9.83 -2.67
CA ARG A 154 15.63 11.00 -3.50
C ARG A 154 16.01 12.35 -2.88
N ALA A 155 16.69 12.39 -1.72
CA ALA A 155 16.99 13.64 -1.02
C ALA A 155 17.80 14.63 -1.90
N ILE A 156 18.89 14.19 -2.53
CA ILE A 156 19.71 15.04 -3.42
C ILE A 156 18.93 15.51 -4.67
N PRO A 157 18.23 14.64 -5.42
CA PRO A 157 17.33 15.09 -6.49
C PRO A 157 16.29 16.13 -6.05
N THR A 158 15.73 15.97 -4.86
CA THR A 158 14.77 16.92 -4.29
C THR A 158 15.40 18.30 -4.05
N ILE A 159 16.61 18.37 -3.48
CA ILE A 159 17.32 19.65 -3.34
C ILE A 159 17.52 20.33 -4.70
N LYS A 160 17.93 19.57 -5.73
CA LYS A 160 18.11 20.12 -7.09
C LYS A 160 16.82 20.66 -7.68
N PHE A 161 15.70 19.97 -7.44
CA PHE A 161 14.37 20.47 -7.83
C PHE A 161 14.03 21.79 -7.12
N LEU A 162 14.28 21.87 -5.80
CA LEU A 162 14.01 23.06 -5.00
C LEU A 162 14.93 24.24 -5.38
N ILE A 163 16.18 24.00 -5.82
CA ILE A 163 17.06 25.04 -6.39
C ILE A 163 16.40 25.65 -7.64
N ASN A 164 15.95 24.82 -8.59
CA ASN A 164 15.30 25.29 -9.81
C ASN A 164 14.02 26.10 -9.47
N LEU A 165 13.24 25.64 -8.50
CA LEU A 165 12.04 26.32 -8.05
C LEU A 165 12.39 27.71 -7.43
N ALA A 166 13.38 27.75 -6.54
CA ALA A 166 13.86 28.97 -5.93
C ALA A 166 14.39 29.99 -6.95
N GLN A 167 15.15 29.52 -7.93
CA GLN A 167 15.65 30.35 -9.05
C GLN A 167 14.51 30.92 -9.88
N THR A 168 13.55 30.06 -10.29
CA THR A 168 12.44 30.42 -11.16
C THR A 168 11.55 31.52 -10.52
N PHE A 169 11.29 31.41 -9.22
CA PHE A 169 10.37 32.32 -8.51
C PHE A 169 11.08 33.32 -7.61
N SER A 170 12.41 33.45 -7.71
CA SER A 170 13.23 34.37 -6.91
C SER A 170 12.97 34.26 -5.40
N LYS A 171 12.97 33.00 -4.90
CA LYS A 171 12.70 32.67 -3.48
C LYS A 171 13.97 32.32 -2.73
N LYS A 172 13.96 32.61 -1.44
CA LYS A 172 14.87 32.02 -0.45
C LYS A 172 14.06 31.08 0.44
N ILE A 173 14.24 29.79 0.26
CA ILE A 173 13.42 28.75 0.89
C ILE A 173 14.05 28.31 2.21
N PRO A 174 13.37 28.41 3.37
CA PRO A 174 13.79 27.76 4.61
C PRO A 174 13.71 26.23 4.43
N ILE A 175 14.84 25.52 4.57
CA ILE A 175 14.91 24.06 4.43
C ILE A 175 15.31 23.43 5.74
N ARG A 176 14.37 22.71 6.37
CA ARG A 176 14.68 21.85 7.51
C ARG A 176 15.20 20.51 7.02
N LEU A 177 16.48 20.23 7.24
CA LEU A 177 17.07 18.94 6.97
C LEU A 177 16.98 18.05 8.23
N VAL A 178 16.28 16.92 8.09
CA VAL A 178 16.15 15.88 9.12
C VAL A 178 16.70 14.56 8.59
N LYS A 179 16.96 13.58 9.47
CA LYS A 179 17.32 12.21 9.03
C LYS A 179 16.13 11.48 8.45
N GLY A 180 15.00 11.48 9.13
CA GLY A 180 13.74 10.82 8.79
C GLY A 180 13.17 10.08 10.00
N ALA A 181 11.85 10.06 10.12
CA ALA A 181 11.15 9.58 11.33
C ALA A 181 10.27 8.34 11.12
N TYR A 182 10.18 7.81 9.89
CA TYR A 182 9.23 6.75 9.51
C TYR A 182 9.93 5.48 9.02
N TRP A 183 11.18 5.24 9.40
CA TRP A 183 12.02 4.18 8.81
C TRP A 183 11.36 2.80 8.87
N ASP A 184 10.80 2.41 10.02
CA ASP A 184 10.17 1.10 10.19
C ASP A 184 8.94 0.93 9.30
N SER A 185 8.10 1.97 9.22
CA SER A 185 6.92 2.00 8.34
C SER A 185 7.32 1.94 6.87
N GLU A 186 8.36 2.66 6.46
CA GLU A 186 8.89 2.66 5.08
C GLU A 186 9.39 1.28 4.65
N ILE A 187 10.10 0.58 5.54
CA ILE A 187 10.58 -0.78 5.27
C ILE A 187 9.40 -1.74 5.13
N LYS A 188 8.49 -1.74 6.12
CA LYS A 188 7.30 -2.61 6.10
C LYS A 188 6.43 -2.35 4.88
N TRP A 189 6.15 -1.08 4.58
CA TRP A 189 5.35 -0.69 3.43
C TRP A 189 5.96 -1.16 2.11
N ALA A 190 7.27 -0.93 1.91
CA ALA A 190 7.96 -1.39 0.70
C ALA A 190 7.89 -2.91 0.51
N GLN A 191 7.94 -3.68 1.61
CA GLN A 191 7.78 -5.14 1.58
C GLN A 191 6.35 -5.56 1.26
N MET A 192 5.35 -4.92 1.87
CA MET A 192 3.93 -5.21 1.63
C MET A 192 3.53 -4.89 0.19
N GLU A 193 3.96 -3.75 -0.33
CA GLU A 193 3.68 -3.33 -1.71
C GLU A 193 4.55 -4.04 -2.75
N GLY A 194 5.51 -4.86 -2.34
CA GLY A 194 6.39 -5.58 -3.25
C GLY A 194 7.23 -4.64 -4.12
N LEU A 195 7.73 -3.55 -3.56
CA LEU A 195 8.55 -2.61 -4.34
C LEU A 195 9.87 -3.27 -4.76
N SER A 196 10.45 -2.83 -5.87
CA SER A 196 11.74 -3.33 -6.37
C SER A 196 12.93 -3.05 -5.43
N GLY A 197 12.73 -2.19 -4.44
CA GLY A 197 13.70 -1.84 -3.42
C GLY A 197 13.11 -0.88 -2.40
N TYR A 198 13.93 -0.48 -1.43
CA TYR A 198 13.52 0.45 -0.39
C TYR A 198 13.68 1.89 -0.84
N PRO A 199 12.69 2.78 -0.61
CA PRO A 199 12.79 4.20 -0.94
C PRO A 199 13.77 4.95 -0.03
N VAL A 200 14.09 4.36 1.13
CA VAL A 200 15.00 4.89 2.15
C VAL A 200 16.27 4.07 2.25
N PHE A 201 17.33 4.65 2.81
CA PHE A 201 18.53 3.92 3.13
C PHE A 201 18.27 2.90 4.26
N THR A 202 18.79 1.68 4.09
CA THR A 202 18.56 0.57 5.02
C THR A 202 19.58 0.52 6.16
N ARG A 203 20.58 1.40 6.12
CA ARG A 203 21.63 1.54 7.15
C ARG A 203 21.73 2.99 7.61
N LYS A 204 21.85 3.16 8.93
CA LYS A 204 22.03 4.48 9.54
C LYS A 204 23.27 5.20 9.02
N SER A 205 24.40 4.49 8.82
CA SER A 205 25.62 5.08 8.27
C SER A 205 25.42 5.72 6.89
N HIS A 206 24.60 5.10 6.02
CA HIS A 206 24.28 5.68 4.72
C HIS A 206 23.41 6.94 4.86
N THR A 207 22.48 6.96 5.81
CA THR A 207 21.70 8.17 6.14
C THR A 207 22.59 9.27 6.69
N ASP A 208 23.59 8.94 7.53
CA ASP A 208 24.52 9.92 8.07
C ASP A 208 25.38 10.56 6.96
N VAL A 209 25.87 9.78 6.00
CA VAL A 209 26.58 10.29 4.82
C VAL A 209 25.66 11.16 3.96
N SER A 210 24.43 10.70 3.70
CA SER A 210 23.44 11.46 2.93
C SER A 210 23.11 12.80 3.61
N PHE A 211 22.98 12.81 4.93
CA PHE A 211 22.72 14.04 5.69
C PHE A 211 23.86 15.06 5.50
N LEU A 212 25.12 14.64 5.59
CA LEU A 212 26.26 15.51 5.37
C LEU A 212 26.37 15.99 3.91
N ALA A 213 26.07 15.12 2.93
CA ALA A 213 26.04 15.49 1.52
C ALA A 213 24.94 16.53 1.24
N CYS A 214 23.74 16.32 1.78
CA CYS A 214 22.66 17.31 1.72
C CYS A 214 23.05 18.63 2.41
N SER A 215 23.68 18.55 3.58
CA SER A 215 24.16 19.74 4.31
C SER A 215 25.15 20.55 3.48
N SER A 216 26.10 19.87 2.83
CA SER A 216 27.07 20.51 1.95
C SER A 216 26.39 21.21 0.76
N LEU A 217 25.43 20.51 0.13
CA LEU A 217 24.70 21.07 -1.01
C LEU A 217 23.86 22.30 -0.61
N LEU A 218 23.21 22.26 0.55
CA LEU A 218 22.43 23.38 1.08
C LEU A 218 23.31 24.59 1.43
N LEU A 219 24.47 24.36 2.08
CA LEU A 219 25.42 25.43 2.44
C LEU A 219 26.07 26.08 1.21
N ASN A 220 26.31 25.31 0.15
CA ASN A 220 26.83 25.86 -1.12
C ASN A 220 25.78 26.67 -1.90
N ASN A 221 24.50 26.62 -1.52
CA ASN A 221 23.39 27.30 -2.21
C ASN A 221 22.57 28.18 -1.24
N THR A 222 23.23 28.89 -0.34
CA THR A 222 22.60 29.78 0.65
C THR A 222 21.94 31.01 0.06
N GLU A 223 22.20 31.33 -1.20
CA GLU A 223 21.46 32.33 -1.97
C GLU A 223 20.00 31.91 -2.21
N TYR A 224 19.72 30.59 -2.32
CA TYR A 224 18.38 30.03 -2.53
C TYR A 224 17.76 29.43 -1.28
N PHE A 225 18.60 29.10 -0.29
CA PHE A 225 18.16 28.42 0.91
C PHE A 225 18.53 29.15 2.22
N TYR A 226 17.69 28.96 3.23
CA TYR A 226 18.06 29.12 4.62
C TYR A 226 18.06 27.75 5.29
N PRO A 227 19.23 27.08 5.39
CA PRO A 227 19.34 25.74 5.94
C PRO A 227 19.03 25.72 7.45
N GLN A 228 18.27 24.71 7.87
CA GLN A 228 17.90 24.44 9.26
C GLN A 228 18.27 22.98 9.56
N PHE A 229 19.40 22.76 10.26
CA PHE A 229 19.95 21.43 10.49
C PHE A 229 19.42 20.82 11.78
N ALA A 230 18.50 19.85 11.68
CA ALA A 230 17.92 19.16 12.82
C ALA A 230 18.76 17.92 13.19
N THR A 231 19.55 18.02 14.25
CA THR A 231 20.41 16.90 14.71
C THR A 231 20.64 16.97 16.21
N HIS A 232 20.78 15.80 16.86
CA HIS A 232 21.26 15.65 18.24
C HIS A 232 22.62 14.95 18.30
N ASN A 233 23.26 14.76 17.14
CA ASN A 233 24.57 14.13 17.03
C ASN A 233 25.66 15.19 16.97
N ALA A 234 26.51 15.25 17.99
CA ALA A 234 27.57 16.25 18.13
C ALA A 234 28.60 16.16 16.98
N LEU A 235 28.94 14.96 16.50
CA LEU A 235 29.85 14.79 15.36
C LEU A 235 29.24 15.41 14.08
N THR A 236 27.96 15.14 13.82
CA THR A 236 27.26 15.73 12.68
C THR A 236 27.22 17.25 12.78
N ALA A 237 26.90 17.79 13.95
CA ALA A 237 26.87 19.24 14.16
C ALA A 237 28.25 19.87 13.98
N SER A 238 29.30 19.27 14.54
CA SER A 238 30.69 19.74 14.36
C SER A 238 31.14 19.71 12.90
N ALA A 239 30.77 18.66 12.15
CA ALA A 239 31.07 18.57 10.73
C ALA A 239 30.38 19.69 9.92
N ILE A 240 29.14 20.03 10.24
CA ILE A 240 28.40 21.15 9.60
C ILE A 240 29.06 22.47 9.92
N ILE A 241 29.44 22.72 11.19
CA ILE A 241 30.12 23.93 11.61
C ILE A 241 31.44 24.11 10.82
N THR A 242 32.28 23.07 10.81
CA THR A 242 33.56 23.10 10.07
C THR A 242 33.35 23.33 8.57
N LEU A 243 32.32 22.73 7.99
CA LEU A 243 31.98 22.91 6.58
C LEU A 243 31.53 24.36 6.32
N ALA A 244 30.67 24.91 7.16
CA ALA A 244 30.21 26.30 7.05
C ALA A 244 31.35 27.30 7.18
N GLU A 245 32.27 27.10 8.12
CA GLU A 245 33.48 27.91 8.29
C GLU A 245 34.37 27.88 7.05
N LYS A 246 34.59 26.68 6.47
CA LYS A 246 35.37 26.56 5.21
C LYS A 246 34.73 27.25 4.02
N LEU A 247 33.41 27.41 4.02
CA LEU A 247 32.63 28.05 2.97
C LEU A 247 32.38 29.55 3.23
N GLY A 248 32.73 30.07 4.41
CA GLY A 248 32.43 31.44 4.82
C GLY A 248 30.92 31.68 4.96
N LYS A 249 30.20 30.69 5.52
CA LYS A 249 28.72 30.66 5.64
C LYS A 249 28.26 30.50 7.09
N GLU A 250 29.02 30.98 8.06
CA GLU A 250 28.78 30.78 9.49
C GLU A 250 27.44 31.35 9.96
N ASP A 251 26.96 32.43 9.34
CA ASP A 251 25.73 33.13 9.72
C ASP A 251 24.54 32.81 8.81
N ALA A 252 24.72 31.84 7.88
CA ALA A 252 23.73 31.55 6.84
C ALA A 252 22.76 30.42 7.19
N TYR A 253 22.81 29.83 8.40
CA TYR A 253 22.00 28.67 8.79
C TYR A 253 21.65 28.71 10.29
N GLU A 254 20.74 27.83 10.68
CA GLU A 254 20.43 27.56 12.09
C GLU A 254 20.48 26.05 12.38
N PHE A 255 20.66 25.70 13.65
CA PHE A 255 20.40 24.34 14.13
C PHE A 255 18.96 24.19 14.63
N GLN A 256 18.48 22.95 14.67
CA GLN A 256 17.22 22.61 15.31
C GLN A 256 17.38 21.42 16.26
N ARG A 257 16.67 21.47 17.40
CA ARG A 257 16.56 20.39 18.37
C ARG A 257 15.09 20.11 18.72
N LEU A 258 14.84 18.93 19.24
CA LEU A 258 13.53 18.58 19.79
C LEU A 258 13.38 19.16 21.20
N TYR A 259 12.14 19.54 21.55
CA TYR A 259 11.78 19.93 22.91
C TYR A 259 12.09 18.78 23.88
N GLY A 260 12.73 19.10 25.02
CA GLY A 260 13.16 18.12 26.02
C GLY A 260 14.43 17.33 25.66
N MET A 261 15.07 17.59 24.49
CA MET A 261 16.29 16.89 24.08
C MET A 261 17.41 17.85 23.71
N GLY A 262 18.69 17.45 23.95
CA GLY A 262 19.89 18.11 23.46
C GLY A 262 20.20 19.47 24.12
N SER A 263 19.55 19.85 25.21
CA SER A 263 19.76 21.14 25.90
C SER A 263 21.21 21.32 26.35
N SER A 264 21.83 20.32 26.98
CA SER A 264 23.22 20.39 27.46
C SER A 264 24.24 20.68 26.36
N PHE A 265 23.97 20.22 25.15
CA PHE A 265 24.83 20.48 23.99
C PHE A 265 24.56 21.87 23.40
N TYR A 266 23.28 22.19 23.14
CA TYR A 266 22.93 23.43 22.47
C TYR A 266 22.99 24.68 23.36
N ASP A 267 22.83 24.54 24.69
CA ASP A 267 23.02 25.67 25.62
C ASP A 267 24.45 26.23 25.57
N GLN A 268 25.44 25.43 25.17
CA GLN A 268 26.83 25.87 24.97
C GLN A 268 27.05 26.56 23.62
N MET A 269 26.17 26.32 22.64
CA MET A 269 26.32 26.81 21.27
C MET A 269 25.43 28.03 20.97
N ILE A 270 24.32 28.22 21.70
CA ILE A 270 23.29 29.20 21.37
C ILE A 270 23.81 30.63 21.28
N ALA A 271 24.83 30.99 22.08
CA ALA A 271 25.45 32.30 22.03
C ALA A 271 26.20 32.59 20.72
N LYS A 272 26.58 31.56 19.97
CA LYS A 272 27.38 31.67 18.73
C LYS A 272 26.61 31.24 17.47
N ARG A 273 25.56 30.44 17.63
CA ARG A 273 24.80 29.86 16.49
C ARG A 273 23.32 29.83 16.83
N PRO A 274 22.45 30.34 15.96
CA PRO A 274 20.99 30.26 16.16
C PRO A 274 20.53 28.80 16.29
N CYS A 275 19.63 28.54 17.25
CA CYS A 275 19.01 27.26 17.43
C CYS A 275 17.51 27.40 17.64
N ARG A 276 16.75 26.55 16.92
CA ARG A 276 15.29 26.50 16.99
C ARG A 276 14.84 25.22 17.69
N ILE A 277 13.89 25.35 18.61
CA ILE A 277 13.29 24.19 19.30
C ILE A 277 12.01 23.78 18.58
N TYR A 278 11.97 22.54 18.12
CA TYR A 278 10.75 21.91 17.62
C TYR A 278 9.89 21.50 18.81
N SER A 279 8.75 22.16 18.98
CA SER A 279 7.93 22.13 20.20
C SER A 279 6.53 21.58 19.90
N PRO A 280 6.27 20.30 20.20
CA PRO A 280 4.94 19.71 20.05
C PRO A 280 3.93 20.32 21.01
N VAL A 281 2.72 20.58 20.52
CA VAL A 281 1.61 21.18 21.25
C VAL A 281 0.34 20.39 20.98
N GLY A 282 -0.28 19.82 22.01
CA GLY A 282 -1.53 19.08 21.83
C GLY A 282 -1.94 18.28 23.04
N SER A 283 -3.15 17.74 22.97
CA SER A 283 -3.73 16.88 24.00
C SER A 283 -3.09 15.48 23.99
N PHE A 284 -3.32 14.71 25.05
CA PHE A 284 -2.83 13.35 25.18
C PHE A 284 -3.32 12.43 24.01
N ARG A 285 -4.53 12.67 23.52
CA ARG A 285 -5.14 11.88 22.43
C ARG A 285 -4.30 11.94 21.13
N ASN A 286 -3.75 13.11 20.81
CA ASN A 286 -2.97 13.32 19.57
C ASN A 286 -1.45 13.08 19.75
N LEU A 287 -1.05 12.70 20.97
CA LEU A 287 0.36 12.60 21.33
C LEU A 287 0.98 11.25 20.97
N LEU A 288 0.18 10.18 20.90
CA LEU A 288 0.68 8.82 20.80
C LEU A 288 1.57 8.57 19.58
N PRO A 289 1.19 8.93 18.34
CA PRO A 289 2.05 8.73 17.18
C PRO A 289 3.41 9.44 17.31
N TYR A 290 3.40 10.67 17.81
CA TYR A 290 4.61 11.44 18.06
C TYR A 290 5.52 10.77 19.09
N LEU A 291 4.97 10.29 20.22
CA LEU A 291 5.75 9.63 21.29
C LEU A 291 6.33 8.30 20.84
N ILE A 292 5.58 7.50 20.09
CA ILE A 292 6.07 6.22 19.58
C ILE A 292 7.31 6.46 18.71
N ARG A 293 7.28 7.42 17.77
CA ARG A 293 8.45 7.76 16.96
C ARG A 293 9.65 8.22 17.80
N ARG A 294 9.40 8.97 18.87
CA ARG A 294 10.50 9.38 19.80
C ARG A 294 11.03 8.22 20.61
N LEU A 295 10.17 7.33 21.08
CA LEU A 295 10.59 6.13 21.81
C LEU A 295 11.41 5.19 20.91
N MET A 296 10.98 5.00 19.67
CA MET A 296 11.72 4.20 18.69
C MET A 296 13.09 4.83 18.37
N GLU A 297 13.14 6.16 18.15
CA GLU A 297 14.39 6.88 17.91
C GLU A 297 15.34 6.80 19.08
N ASN A 298 14.85 6.91 20.33
CA ASN A 298 15.67 6.87 21.55
C ASN A 298 15.99 5.44 22.03
N GLY A 299 15.13 4.48 21.71
CA GLY A 299 15.28 3.08 22.12
C GLY A 299 16.28 2.26 21.28
N VAL A 300 16.71 2.78 20.13
CA VAL A 300 17.68 2.08 19.29
C VAL A 300 19.09 2.26 19.84
N ASN A 301 19.80 1.15 20.12
CA ASN A 301 21.19 1.15 20.58
C ASN A 301 22.16 1.92 19.67
N SER A 302 21.74 2.28 18.47
CA SER A 302 22.50 3.10 17.51
C SER A 302 22.35 4.62 17.73
N ASN A 303 21.54 5.08 18.71
CA ASN A 303 21.45 6.50 19.05
C ASN A 303 22.79 6.97 19.64
N PHE A 304 23.30 8.10 19.17
CA PHE A 304 24.59 8.67 19.61
C PHE A 304 24.67 8.85 21.14
N ILE A 305 23.58 9.27 21.78
CA ILE A 305 23.54 9.44 23.23
C ILE A 305 23.62 8.09 23.96
N ASN A 306 22.90 7.07 23.48
CA ASN A 306 22.95 5.73 24.06
C ASN A 306 24.33 5.08 23.89
N GLN A 307 24.96 5.30 22.74
CA GLN A 307 26.32 4.84 22.48
C GLN A 307 27.37 5.59 23.33
N LEU A 308 27.14 6.85 23.67
CA LEU A 308 28.01 7.66 24.52
C LEU A 308 27.98 7.17 26.00
N ILE A 309 26.86 6.62 26.44
CA ILE A 309 26.62 6.13 27.80
C ILE A 309 27.04 4.66 27.94
N ASP A 310 27.19 3.94 26.83
CA ASP A 310 27.61 2.54 26.84
C ASP A 310 29.15 2.42 27.04
N ASP A 311 29.52 2.02 28.24
CA ASP A 311 30.92 1.85 28.62
C ASP A 311 31.71 0.84 27.76
N ASN A 312 31.01 0.02 26.96
CA ASN A 312 31.63 -0.95 26.04
C ASN A 312 32.01 -0.35 24.68
N ILE A 313 31.59 0.89 24.40
CA ILE A 313 31.88 1.56 23.13
C ILE A 313 32.97 2.61 23.32
N GLU A 314 34.15 2.37 22.72
CA GLU A 314 35.23 3.36 22.76
C GLU A 314 34.79 4.66 22.03
N VAL A 315 35.16 5.81 22.61
CA VAL A 315 34.89 7.14 22.02
C VAL A 315 35.43 7.25 20.58
N LYS A 316 36.58 6.57 20.30
CA LYS A 316 37.14 6.52 18.93
C LYS A 316 36.19 5.89 17.91
N GLU A 317 35.38 4.89 18.30
CA GLU A 317 34.37 4.28 17.42
C GLU A 317 33.22 5.25 17.11
N LEU A 318 32.83 6.06 18.09
CA LEU A 318 31.80 7.08 17.90
C LEU A 318 32.26 8.18 16.93
N LEU A 319 33.56 8.50 16.95
CA LEU A 319 34.16 9.55 16.12
C LEU A 319 34.63 9.08 14.75
N LYS A 320 34.46 7.80 14.40
CA LYS A 320 34.78 7.29 13.06
C LYS A 320 34.02 8.05 11.99
N ASN A 321 34.72 8.31 10.87
CA ASN A 321 34.15 8.97 9.71
C ASN A 321 32.92 8.20 9.21
N PRO A 322 31.75 8.84 9.05
CA PRO A 322 30.54 8.20 8.53
C PRO A 322 30.73 7.53 7.15
N ILE A 323 31.63 8.05 6.32
CA ILE A 323 31.96 7.47 4.99
C ILE A 323 32.61 6.10 5.17
N GLU A 324 33.64 5.97 6.03
CA GLU A 324 34.30 4.69 6.32
C GLU A 324 33.33 3.65 6.88
N LYS A 325 32.43 4.09 7.80
CA LYS A 325 31.35 3.23 8.32
C LYS A 325 30.38 2.78 7.23
N ALA A 326 30.07 3.64 6.28
CA ALA A 326 29.17 3.33 5.18
C ALA A 326 29.81 2.34 4.20
N GLU A 327 31.06 2.54 3.81
CA GLU A 327 31.80 1.64 2.93
C GLU A 327 31.93 0.23 3.53
N PHE A 328 32.28 0.11 4.80
CA PHE A 328 32.32 -1.19 5.50
C PHE A 328 30.98 -1.91 5.51
N ASN A 329 29.86 -1.16 5.54
CA ASN A 329 28.52 -1.73 5.64
C ASN A 329 27.90 -2.09 4.29
N ILE A 330 28.50 -1.78 3.15
CA ILE A 330 27.89 -2.04 1.83
C ILE A 330 27.62 -3.53 1.63
N GLU A 331 28.61 -4.40 1.88
CA GLU A 331 28.46 -5.85 1.69
C GLU A 331 27.56 -6.51 2.74
N THR A 332 27.64 -6.03 3.99
CA THR A 332 26.82 -6.56 5.09
C THR A 332 25.37 -6.11 5.03
N SER A 333 25.06 -4.99 4.36
CA SER A 333 23.70 -4.46 4.25
C SER A 333 22.74 -5.42 3.57
N ARG A 334 23.16 -6.08 2.50
CA ARG A 334 22.35 -7.04 1.74
C ARG A 334 22.01 -8.31 2.53
N LYS A 335 22.84 -8.69 3.48
CA LYS A 335 22.64 -9.91 4.29
C LYS A 335 21.65 -9.72 5.45
N LEU A 336 21.48 -8.49 5.96
CA LEU A 336 20.67 -8.22 7.14
C LEU A 336 19.23 -7.80 6.81
N LEU A 337 19.01 -7.13 5.68
CA LEU A 337 17.69 -6.76 5.19
C LEU A 337 17.58 -7.19 3.73
N LYS A 338 16.83 -8.26 3.48
CA LYS A 338 16.55 -8.77 2.13
C LYS A 338 15.75 -7.74 1.35
N LEU A 339 15.87 -7.74 0.02
CA LEU A 339 14.98 -6.94 -0.84
C LEU A 339 13.53 -7.42 -0.68
N PRO A 340 12.52 -6.56 -0.95
CA PRO A 340 11.11 -6.95 -0.85
C PRO A 340 10.75 -8.22 -1.65
N GLN A 341 11.39 -8.43 -2.79
CA GLN A 341 11.20 -9.65 -3.60
C GLN A 341 11.80 -10.92 -2.97
N ASP A 342 12.79 -10.79 -2.07
CA ASP A 342 13.56 -11.89 -1.51
C ASP A 342 13.20 -12.17 -0.03
N ILE A 343 12.10 -11.62 0.49
CA ILE A 343 11.73 -11.74 1.91
C ILE A 343 11.34 -13.15 2.32
N PHE A 344 10.87 -13.98 1.38
CA PHE A 344 10.49 -15.35 1.64
C PHE A 344 11.59 -16.32 1.23
N ASP A 345 11.86 -17.30 2.08
CA ASP A 345 12.79 -18.37 1.75
C ASP A 345 12.12 -19.35 0.76
N GLY A 346 12.86 -19.74 -0.27
CA GLY A 346 12.43 -20.75 -1.26
C GLY A 346 11.50 -20.24 -2.36
N ARG A 347 11.07 -18.96 -2.34
CA ARG A 347 10.27 -18.37 -3.44
C ARG A 347 10.50 -16.88 -3.60
N VAL A 348 10.25 -16.37 -4.79
CA VAL A 348 10.22 -14.93 -5.06
C VAL A 348 8.87 -14.38 -4.63
N ASN A 349 8.87 -13.19 -3.97
CA ASN A 349 7.67 -12.40 -3.70
C ASN A 349 7.37 -11.53 -4.92
N SER A 350 6.11 -11.45 -5.32
CA SER A 350 5.67 -10.67 -6.49
C SER A 350 5.96 -9.18 -6.33
N LEU A 351 6.38 -8.54 -7.42
CA LEU A 351 6.56 -7.09 -7.46
C LEU A 351 5.22 -6.39 -7.67
N GLY A 352 5.12 -5.21 -7.05
CA GLY A 352 3.99 -4.30 -7.19
C GLY A 352 4.42 -2.90 -7.63
N TYR A 353 3.56 -1.91 -7.40
CA TYR A 353 3.74 -0.54 -7.86
C TYR A 353 3.87 0.44 -6.69
N SER A 354 4.76 1.42 -6.85
CA SER A 354 4.75 2.61 -5.98
C SER A 354 3.69 3.59 -6.49
N LEU A 355 2.48 3.49 -5.94
CA LEU A 355 1.33 4.30 -6.35
C LEU A 355 1.47 5.79 -6.04
N GLY A 356 2.41 6.15 -5.17
CA GLY A 356 2.79 7.54 -4.89
C GLY A 356 3.81 8.13 -5.88
N ASN A 357 4.32 7.34 -6.84
CA ASN A 357 5.32 7.80 -7.79
C ASN A 357 4.65 8.27 -9.09
N LYS A 358 4.72 9.58 -9.34
CA LYS A 358 4.13 10.23 -10.53
C LYS A 358 4.57 9.61 -11.86
N ALA A 359 5.87 9.33 -12.01
CA ALA A 359 6.39 8.79 -13.26
C ALA A 359 5.89 7.36 -13.52
N HIS A 360 5.83 6.53 -12.47
CA HIS A 360 5.27 5.18 -12.55
C HIS A 360 3.79 5.21 -12.90
N MET A 361 3.00 6.07 -12.25
CA MET A 361 1.55 6.18 -12.51
C MET A 361 1.25 6.71 -13.91
N LYS A 362 2.01 7.67 -14.39
CA LYS A 362 1.90 8.16 -15.77
C LYS A 362 2.21 7.03 -16.76
N SER A 363 3.33 6.34 -16.58
CA SER A 363 3.73 5.22 -17.46
C SER A 363 2.66 4.11 -17.46
N LEU A 364 2.11 3.75 -16.30
CA LEU A 364 1.04 2.76 -16.21
C LEU A 364 -0.22 3.21 -16.96
N LYS A 365 -0.63 4.46 -16.80
CA LYS A 365 -1.79 5.05 -17.50
C LYS A 365 -1.61 5.02 -19.03
N ASP A 366 -0.42 5.41 -19.51
CA ASP A 366 -0.11 5.42 -20.94
C ASP A 366 -0.11 3.99 -21.54
N ARG A 367 0.37 2.99 -20.79
CA ARG A 367 0.34 1.57 -21.19
C ARG A 367 -1.08 1.00 -21.16
N LEU A 368 -1.90 1.33 -20.17
CA LEU A 368 -3.30 0.89 -20.07
C LEU A 368 -4.16 1.41 -21.21
N ALA A 369 -3.88 2.61 -21.73
CA ALA A 369 -4.62 3.19 -22.85
C ALA A 369 -4.65 2.30 -24.11
N GLN A 370 -3.64 1.42 -24.28
CA GLN A 370 -3.56 0.48 -25.41
C GLN A 370 -4.64 -0.61 -25.34
N PHE A 371 -5.17 -0.92 -24.15
CA PHE A 371 -6.12 -2.00 -23.92
C PHE A 371 -7.57 -1.53 -23.70
N GLN A 372 -7.81 -0.22 -23.59
CA GLN A 372 -9.12 0.34 -23.23
C GLN A 372 -10.25 -0.08 -24.20
N ASN A 373 -9.95 -0.17 -25.49
CA ASN A 373 -10.91 -0.49 -26.53
C ASN A 373 -10.70 -1.88 -27.14
N GLN A 374 -9.86 -2.71 -26.53
CA GLN A 374 -9.61 -4.05 -27.05
C GLN A 374 -10.84 -4.93 -26.87
N HIS A 375 -11.26 -5.59 -27.95
CA HIS A 375 -12.34 -6.57 -27.96
C HIS A 375 -11.74 -7.98 -27.97
N TYR A 376 -12.22 -8.83 -27.06
CA TYR A 376 -11.72 -10.20 -26.89
C TYR A 376 -12.70 -11.22 -27.46
N ILE A 377 -12.16 -12.22 -28.15
CA ILE A 377 -12.92 -13.38 -28.62
C ILE A 377 -12.34 -14.61 -27.90
N ALA A 378 -13.16 -15.24 -27.08
CA ALA A 378 -12.80 -16.37 -26.27
C ALA A 378 -13.76 -17.55 -26.51
N GLY A 379 -13.32 -18.76 -26.11
CA GLY A 379 -14.13 -19.97 -26.22
C GLY A 379 -13.52 -21.11 -25.42
N SER A 380 -14.22 -22.22 -25.34
CA SER A 380 -13.68 -23.44 -24.73
C SER A 380 -12.39 -23.87 -25.43
N ILE A 381 -11.37 -24.27 -24.65
CA ILE A 381 -10.13 -24.78 -25.23
C ILE A 381 -10.02 -26.27 -24.89
N ILE A 382 -10.16 -27.10 -25.93
CA ILE A 382 -10.07 -28.55 -25.80
C ILE A 382 -8.91 -29.06 -26.65
N ASN A 383 -7.98 -29.76 -26.01
CA ASN A 383 -6.73 -30.21 -26.63
C ASN A 383 -5.97 -29.06 -27.34
N GLY A 384 -5.99 -27.86 -26.74
CA GLY A 384 -5.35 -26.66 -27.26
C GLY A 384 -6.04 -26.01 -28.47
N LYS A 385 -7.24 -26.46 -28.84
CA LYS A 385 -8.06 -25.84 -29.89
C LYS A 385 -9.16 -25.02 -29.27
N VAL A 386 -9.25 -23.75 -29.68
CA VAL A 386 -10.38 -22.89 -29.31
C VAL A 386 -11.59 -23.29 -30.12
N LEU A 387 -12.69 -23.61 -29.42
CA LEU A 387 -13.92 -24.04 -30.07
C LEU A 387 -14.85 -22.84 -30.28
N SER A 388 -15.54 -22.83 -31.40
CA SER A 388 -16.67 -21.94 -31.69
C SER A 388 -17.97 -22.59 -31.21
N GLY A 389 -18.90 -21.78 -30.68
CA GLY A 389 -20.18 -22.28 -30.19
C GLY A 389 -21.17 -21.16 -29.94
N LYS A 390 -22.19 -21.43 -29.12
CA LYS A 390 -23.11 -20.40 -28.65
C LYS A 390 -22.31 -19.35 -27.87
N SER A 391 -22.23 -18.15 -28.43
CA SER A 391 -21.46 -17.04 -27.86
C SER A 391 -22.33 -16.22 -26.92
N LEU A 392 -21.73 -15.83 -25.77
CA LEU A 392 -22.29 -14.85 -24.85
C LEU A 392 -21.46 -13.56 -24.93
N GLU A 393 -22.13 -12.43 -24.90
CA GLU A 393 -21.51 -11.13 -24.74
C GLU A 393 -21.08 -10.93 -23.29
N VAL A 394 -19.84 -10.49 -23.11
CA VAL A 394 -19.28 -10.09 -21.81
C VAL A 394 -19.22 -8.57 -21.80
N ARG A 395 -20.04 -7.95 -20.95
CA ARG A 395 -20.14 -6.49 -20.83
C ARG A 395 -19.58 -6.04 -19.48
N SER A 396 -19.07 -4.81 -19.45
CA SER A 396 -18.48 -4.27 -18.24
C SER A 396 -19.53 -4.00 -17.16
N PRO A 397 -19.30 -4.41 -15.90
CA PRO A 397 -20.25 -4.17 -14.82
C PRO A 397 -20.37 -2.69 -14.44
N TYR A 398 -19.42 -1.83 -14.79
CA TYR A 398 -19.50 -0.40 -14.52
C TYR A 398 -20.24 0.39 -15.60
N ASP A 399 -20.32 -0.14 -16.82
CA ASP A 399 -21.10 0.43 -17.93
C ASP A 399 -21.53 -0.65 -18.90
N GLN A 400 -22.81 -1.03 -18.87
CA GLN A 400 -23.37 -2.09 -19.70
C GLN A 400 -23.37 -1.77 -21.21
N ASN A 401 -23.08 -0.54 -21.61
CA ASN A 401 -22.87 -0.18 -23.02
C ASN A 401 -21.47 -0.63 -23.50
N GLN A 402 -20.53 -0.86 -22.60
CA GLN A 402 -19.18 -1.27 -22.96
C GLN A 402 -19.06 -2.78 -23.12
N LEU A 403 -18.87 -3.22 -24.36
CA LEU A 403 -18.58 -4.62 -24.69
C LEU A 403 -17.10 -4.91 -24.46
N VAL A 404 -16.79 -5.88 -23.58
CA VAL A 404 -15.43 -6.36 -23.31
C VAL A 404 -15.03 -7.42 -24.35
N GLY A 405 -15.94 -8.33 -24.65
CA GLY A 405 -15.70 -9.38 -25.63
C GLY A 405 -16.83 -10.40 -25.70
N ASN A 406 -16.54 -11.51 -26.33
CA ASN A 406 -17.46 -12.64 -26.51
C ASN A 406 -16.82 -13.94 -26.05
N ILE A 407 -17.60 -14.82 -25.42
CA ILE A 407 -17.15 -16.16 -24.99
C ILE A 407 -18.06 -17.26 -25.51
N ALA A 408 -17.50 -18.27 -26.18
CA ALA A 408 -18.23 -19.46 -26.59
C ALA A 408 -18.23 -20.50 -25.47
N LEU A 409 -19.41 -20.91 -25.00
CA LEU A 409 -19.57 -21.90 -23.94
C LEU A 409 -19.46 -23.33 -24.47
N ALA A 410 -18.92 -24.23 -23.64
CA ALA A 410 -18.91 -25.66 -23.89
C ALA A 410 -20.33 -26.25 -23.84
N ASN A 411 -20.64 -27.07 -24.80
CA ASN A 411 -21.87 -27.88 -24.84
C ASN A 411 -21.62 -29.28 -24.22
N TYR A 412 -22.64 -30.14 -24.26
CA TYR A 412 -22.59 -31.51 -23.73
C TYR A 412 -21.46 -32.36 -24.35
N ASP A 413 -21.30 -32.31 -25.66
CA ASP A 413 -20.29 -33.10 -26.40
C ASP A 413 -18.88 -32.58 -26.12
N ASP A 414 -18.72 -31.25 -26.06
CA ASP A 414 -17.45 -30.59 -25.67
C ASP A 414 -16.99 -31.02 -24.30
N LEU A 415 -17.88 -31.08 -23.32
CA LEU A 415 -17.56 -31.48 -21.94
C LEU A 415 -17.15 -32.96 -21.88
N ASN A 416 -17.84 -33.87 -22.61
CA ASN A 416 -17.48 -35.28 -22.69
C ASN A 416 -16.12 -35.46 -23.36
N GLN A 417 -15.85 -34.74 -24.45
CA GLN A 417 -14.56 -34.78 -25.13
C GLN A 417 -13.42 -34.27 -24.21
N ALA A 418 -13.64 -33.17 -23.50
CA ALA A 418 -12.66 -32.61 -22.55
C ALA A 418 -12.35 -33.62 -21.44
N LEU A 419 -13.36 -34.27 -20.87
CA LEU A 419 -13.23 -35.29 -19.83
C LEU A 419 -12.42 -36.49 -20.32
N LYS A 420 -12.73 -37.01 -21.52
CA LYS A 420 -12.01 -38.10 -22.14
C LYS A 420 -10.51 -37.79 -22.31
N ILE A 421 -10.20 -36.63 -22.90
CA ILE A 421 -8.82 -36.20 -23.15
C ILE A 421 -8.04 -36.03 -21.83
N ALA A 422 -8.66 -35.39 -20.83
CA ALA A 422 -8.05 -35.21 -19.52
C ALA A 422 -7.78 -36.54 -18.81
N SER A 423 -8.69 -37.51 -18.95
CA SER A 423 -8.53 -38.87 -18.40
C SER A 423 -7.38 -39.65 -19.04
N GLU A 424 -7.29 -39.62 -20.38
CA GLU A 424 -6.25 -40.28 -21.13
C GLU A 424 -4.84 -39.74 -20.85
N SER A 425 -4.73 -38.42 -20.58
CA SER A 425 -3.45 -37.76 -20.33
C SER A 425 -2.97 -37.83 -18.87
N ALA A 426 -3.84 -38.16 -17.92
CA ALA A 426 -3.57 -38.05 -16.48
C ALA A 426 -2.38 -38.90 -16.02
N THR A 427 -2.23 -40.14 -16.58
CA THR A 427 -1.17 -41.06 -16.19
C THR A 427 0.21 -40.58 -16.65
N ASP A 428 0.32 -40.08 -17.87
CA ASP A 428 1.60 -39.61 -18.41
C ASP A 428 2.01 -38.31 -17.75
N TRP A 429 1.06 -37.40 -17.45
CA TRP A 429 1.33 -36.18 -16.71
C TRP A 429 1.82 -36.46 -15.28
N ARG A 430 1.20 -37.40 -14.58
CA ARG A 430 1.61 -37.82 -13.23
C ARG A 430 3.06 -38.37 -13.20
N ARG A 431 3.54 -38.99 -14.29
CA ARG A 431 4.90 -39.52 -14.41
C ARG A 431 5.96 -38.45 -14.68
N GLN A 432 5.56 -37.26 -15.10
CA GLN A 432 6.52 -36.14 -15.25
C GLN A 432 7.15 -35.80 -13.91
N SER A 433 8.41 -35.41 -13.91
CA SER A 433 9.09 -35.01 -12.68
C SER A 433 8.41 -33.77 -12.04
N VAL A 434 8.42 -33.70 -10.72
CA VAL A 434 7.89 -32.53 -10.00
C VAL A 434 8.63 -31.27 -10.41
N GLU A 435 9.96 -31.37 -10.62
CA GLU A 435 10.78 -30.23 -11.05
C GLU A 435 10.31 -29.67 -12.40
N SER A 436 10.01 -30.55 -13.38
CA SER A 436 9.46 -30.12 -14.67
C SER A 436 8.13 -29.38 -14.50
N ARG A 437 7.22 -29.90 -13.67
CA ARG A 437 5.92 -29.29 -13.42
C ARG A 437 6.05 -27.98 -12.66
N ALA A 438 6.93 -27.92 -11.65
CA ALA A 438 7.19 -26.71 -10.88
C ALA A 438 7.79 -25.59 -11.76
N LYS A 439 8.71 -25.94 -12.67
CA LYS A 439 9.28 -24.98 -13.61
C LYS A 439 8.24 -24.33 -14.53
N ILE A 440 7.21 -25.08 -14.94
CA ILE A 440 6.09 -24.53 -15.71
C ILE A 440 5.34 -23.45 -14.92
N LEU A 441 5.15 -23.65 -13.61
CA LEU A 441 4.50 -22.63 -12.77
C LEU A 441 5.35 -21.37 -12.63
N GLU A 442 6.66 -21.51 -12.45
CA GLU A 442 7.57 -20.36 -12.42
C GLU A 442 7.56 -19.59 -13.76
N ASN A 443 7.57 -20.31 -14.89
CA ASN A 443 7.42 -19.68 -16.21
C ASN A 443 6.06 -18.95 -16.32
N MET A 444 4.99 -19.51 -15.75
CA MET A 444 3.67 -18.85 -15.73
C MET A 444 3.71 -17.55 -14.90
N ALA A 445 4.39 -17.56 -13.76
CA ALA A 445 4.58 -16.35 -12.93
C ALA A 445 5.25 -15.23 -13.74
N ASP A 446 6.30 -15.56 -14.50
CA ASP A 446 7.00 -14.59 -15.37
C ASP A 446 6.09 -14.08 -16.49
N LEU A 447 5.32 -14.94 -17.14
CA LEU A 447 4.39 -14.56 -18.21
C LEU A 447 3.24 -13.68 -17.72
N ILE A 448 2.73 -13.91 -16.50
CA ILE A 448 1.73 -12.99 -15.88
C ILE A 448 2.33 -11.62 -15.70
N LYS A 449 3.57 -11.54 -15.20
CA LYS A 449 4.28 -10.26 -15.00
C LYS A 449 4.50 -9.52 -16.33
N GLU A 450 4.88 -10.23 -17.39
CA GLU A 450 5.02 -9.63 -18.73
C GLU A 450 3.70 -9.09 -19.27
N SER A 451 2.58 -9.75 -18.96
CA SER A 451 1.22 -9.42 -19.42
C SER A 451 0.42 -8.61 -18.41
N GLU A 452 1.04 -8.10 -17.33
CA GLU A 452 0.33 -7.48 -16.19
C GLU A 452 -0.61 -6.35 -16.59
N VAL A 453 -0.23 -5.49 -17.54
CA VAL A 453 -1.05 -4.35 -17.96
C VAL A 453 -2.31 -4.78 -18.68
N GLU A 454 -2.25 -5.84 -19.50
CA GLU A 454 -3.44 -6.43 -20.13
C GLU A 454 -4.38 -7.00 -19.07
N PHE A 455 -3.83 -7.70 -18.04
CA PHE A 455 -4.65 -8.21 -16.93
C PHE A 455 -5.24 -7.11 -16.06
N ILE A 456 -4.50 -6.03 -15.77
CA ILE A 456 -5.06 -4.87 -15.06
C ILE A 456 -6.28 -4.33 -15.84
N SER A 457 -6.12 -4.09 -17.15
CA SER A 457 -7.22 -3.60 -17.99
C SER A 457 -8.41 -4.57 -18.02
N LEU A 458 -8.16 -5.87 -18.16
CA LEU A 458 -9.23 -6.88 -18.16
C LEU A 458 -9.95 -6.96 -16.82
N LEU A 459 -9.24 -6.97 -15.70
CA LEU A 459 -9.82 -7.01 -14.35
C LEU A 459 -10.69 -5.76 -14.08
N MET A 460 -10.25 -4.59 -14.55
CA MET A 460 -11.08 -3.37 -14.46
C MET A 460 -12.34 -3.48 -15.31
N ARG A 461 -12.22 -3.95 -16.57
CA ARG A 461 -13.29 -3.95 -17.56
C ARG A 461 -14.27 -5.11 -17.38
N GLU A 462 -13.80 -6.33 -17.13
CA GLU A 462 -14.65 -7.53 -17.02
C GLU A 462 -15.17 -7.74 -15.59
N ALA A 463 -14.34 -7.45 -14.56
CA ALA A 463 -14.72 -7.68 -13.17
C ALA A 463 -15.07 -6.40 -12.38
N GLY A 464 -14.91 -5.22 -12.97
CA GLY A 464 -15.22 -3.94 -12.32
C GLY A 464 -14.27 -3.60 -11.14
N LYS A 465 -13.05 -4.12 -11.15
CA LYS A 465 -12.08 -3.94 -10.06
C LYS A 465 -11.34 -2.61 -10.16
N THR A 466 -11.04 -2.01 -9.02
CA THR A 466 -10.22 -0.79 -8.95
C THR A 466 -8.74 -1.10 -9.22
N LEU A 467 -7.93 -0.07 -9.46
CA LEU A 467 -6.48 -0.24 -9.69
C LEU A 467 -5.81 -1.02 -8.54
N ASN A 468 -6.09 -0.64 -7.30
CA ASN A 468 -5.54 -1.30 -6.11
C ASN A 468 -5.91 -2.79 -6.06
N ASP A 469 -7.19 -3.11 -6.30
CA ASP A 469 -7.67 -4.49 -6.32
C ASP A 469 -7.04 -5.32 -7.43
N THR A 470 -6.83 -4.72 -8.61
CA THR A 470 -6.22 -5.41 -9.76
C THR A 470 -4.75 -5.74 -9.53
N ILE A 471 -3.99 -4.80 -8.99
CA ILE A 471 -2.57 -5.00 -8.65
C ILE A 471 -2.44 -6.10 -7.58
N ALA A 472 -3.27 -6.04 -6.54
CA ALA A 472 -3.25 -7.05 -5.48
C ALA A 472 -3.56 -8.45 -6.03
N GLU A 473 -4.56 -8.58 -6.89
CA GLU A 473 -4.95 -9.87 -7.50
C GLU A 473 -3.88 -10.45 -8.43
N ILE A 474 -3.25 -9.62 -9.25
CA ILE A 474 -2.16 -10.06 -10.14
C ILE A 474 -0.97 -10.54 -9.31
N ARG A 475 -0.61 -9.82 -8.26
CA ARG A 475 0.44 -10.23 -7.34
C ARG A 475 0.11 -11.57 -6.67
N GLU A 476 -1.12 -11.75 -6.21
CA GLU A 476 -1.59 -13.01 -5.62
C GLU A 476 -1.51 -14.17 -6.62
N ALA A 477 -1.88 -13.95 -7.88
CA ALA A 477 -1.77 -14.94 -8.93
C ALA A 477 -0.31 -15.39 -9.21
N ILE A 478 0.62 -14.44 -9.26
CA ILE A 478 2.06 -14.70 -9.38
C ILE A 478 2.56 -15.49 -8.16
N ASP A 479 2.16 -15.05 -6.97
CA ASP A 479 2.58 -15.68 -5.71
C ASP A 479 2.03 -17.11 -5.57
N PHE A 480 0.81 -17.40 -6.04
CA PHE A 480 0.30 -18.77 -6.09
C PHE A 480 1.15 -19.68 -6.98
N CYS A 481 1.57 -19.21 -8.15
CA CYS A 481 2.45 -19.99 -9.02
C CYS A 481 3.77 -20.33 -8.32
N ASN A 482 4.44 -19.35 -7.75
CA ASN A 482 5.71 -19.53 -7.03
C ASN A 482 5.54 -20.38 -5.76
N TYR A 483 4.48 -20.15 -5.01
CA TYR A 483 4.19 -20.87 -3.76
C TYR A 483 3.93 -22.35 -4.03
N TYR A 484 3.07 -22.70 -4.99
CA TYR A 484 2.76 -24.10 -5.28
C TYR A 484 3.92 -24.82 -5.96
N ALA A 485 4.78 -24.13 -6.73
CA ALA A 485 6.02 -24.69 -7.24
C ALA A 485 6.96 -25.10 -6.08
N MET A 486 7.16 -24.21 -5.11
CA MET A 486 7.95 -24.49 -3.91
C MET A 486 7.36 -25.63 -3.08
N GLN A 487 6.06 -25.60 -2.81
CA GLN A 487 5.37 -26.62 -2.00
C GLN A 487 5.41 -28.00 -2.66
N ALA A 488 5.25 -28.06 -3.99
CA ALA A 488 5.31 -29.32 -4.72
C ALA A 488 6.71 -29.96 -4.62
N ARG A 489 7.78 -29.18 -4.71
CA ARG A 489 9.15 -29.67 -4.48
C ARG A 489 9.30 -30.25 -3.07
N ALA A 490 8.85 -29.51 -2.06
CA ALA A 490 8.94 -29.97 -0.66
C ALA A 490 8.15 -31.27 -0.42
N LEU A 491 6.92 -31.37 -0.98
CA LEU A 491 6.08 -32.57 -0.82
C LEU A 491 6.52 -33.76 -1.69
N SER A 492 7.39 -33.55 -2.68
CA SER A 492 7.86 -34.62 -3.56
C SER A 492 8.99 -35.45 -2.97
N GLU A 493 9.67 -34.94 -1.98
CA GLU A 493 10.71 -35.68 -1.26
C GLU A 493 10.04 -36.79 -0.45
N PRO A 494 10.39 -38.08 -0.68
CA PRO A 494 9.80 -39.16 0.08
C PRO A 494 10.17 -39.07 1.55
N GLU A 495 9.16 -39.03 2.41
CA GLU A 495 9.37 -39.03 3.86
C GLU A 495 9.74 -40.43 4.34
N LYS A 496 10.94 -40.59 4.90
CA LYS A 496 11.39 -41.85 5.48
C LYS A 496 10.72 -42.05 6.85
N ASN A 497 9.93 -43.09 6.95
CA ASN A 497 9.27 -43.49 8.19
C ASN A 497 10.12 -44.44 9.03
N GLN A 498 9.74 -44.61 10.29
CA GLN A 498 10.35 -45.64 11.15
C GLN A 498 10.15 -47.01 10.57
N SER A 499 11.21 -47.84 10.60
CA SER A 499 11.23 -49.15 10.01
C SER A 499 11.85 -50.17 10.97
N TYR A 500 11.52 -51.43 10.77
CA TYR A 500 12.21 -52.54 11.43
C TYR A 500 13.58 -52.76 10.82
N THR A 501 14.44 -53.52 11.49
CA THR A 501 15.77 -53.84 10.98
C THR A 501 15.69 -54.58 9.63
N GLY A 502 16.32 -54.03 8.59
CA GLY A 502 16.31 -54.60 7.25
C GLY A 502 15.18 -54.08 6.34
N GLU A 503 14.38 -53.11 6.81
CA GLU A 503 13.32 -52.47 6.01
C GLU A 503 13.55 -50.97 5.90
N ASP A 504 13.19 -50.38 4.76
CA ASP A 504 13.11 -48.96 4.52
C ASP A 504 11.68 -48.60 4.09
N ASN A 505 10.97 -47.82 4.91
CA ASN A 505 9.58 -47.40 4.68
C ASN A 505 9.52 -45.93 4.27
N TYR A 506 8.86 -45.65 3.16
CA TYR A 506 8.73 -44.29 2.63
C TYR A 506 7.27 -43.93 2.36
N LEU A 507 6.88 -42.70 2.73
CA LEU A 507 5.65 -42.06 2.32
C LEU A 507 5.91 -41.13 1.14
N SER A 508 5.16 -41.27 0.06
CA SER A 508 5.25 -40.39 -1.10
C SER A 508 3.86 -39.97 -1.59
N TYR A 509 3.79 -38.78 -2.20
CA TYR A 509 2.55 -38.23 -2.71
C TYR A 509 2.52 -38.24 -4.23
N HIS A 510 1.35 -38.60 -4.80
CA HIS A 510 1.15 -38.72 -6.23
C HIS A 510 -0.18 -38.09 -6.68
N GLY A 511 -0.26 -37.65 -7.95
CA GLY A 511 -1.50 -37.16 -8.56
C GLY A 511 -2.57 -38.25 -8.54
N ARG A 512 -3.81 -37.90 -8.32
CA ARG A 512 -4.97 -38.79 -8.19
C ARG A 512 -5.66 -39.11 -9.52
N GLY A 513 -5.53 -38.22 -10.52
CA GLY A 513 -6.20 -38.34 -11.80
C GLY A 513 -6.76 -37.02 -12.31
N VAL A 514 -8.06 -36.95 -12.62
CA VAL A 514 -8.71 -35.76 -13.17
C VAL A 514 -9.31 -34.93 -12.07
N PHE A 515 -8.95 -33.65 -12.01
CA PHE A 515 -9.53 -32.65 -11.12
C PHE A 515 -10.43 -31.66 -11.88
N ALA A 516 -11.61 -31.40 -11.34
CA ALA A 516 -12.46 -30.30 -11.76
C ALA A 516 -12.16 -29.08 -10.90
N CYS A 517 -11.65 -27.99 -11.51
CA CYS A 517 -11.39 -26.72 -10.86
C CYS A 517 -12.50 -25.74 -11.24
N ILE A 518 -13.29 -25.29 -10.25
CA ILE A 518 -14.45 -24.43 -10.43
C ILE A 518 -14.21 -23.13 -9.67
N SER A 519 -13.92 -22.07 -10.39
CA SER A 519 -13.51 -20.79 -9.80
C SER A 519 -14.65 -19.75 -9.79
N PRO A 520 -14.61 -18.81 -8.85
CA PRO A 520 -15.58 -17.73 -8.72
C PRO A 520 -15.26 -16.55 -9.64
N TRP A 521 -16.18 -15.59 -9.67
CA TRP A 521 -16.03 -14.35 -10.43
C TRP A 521 -15.27 -13.24 -9.69
N ASN A 522 -15.18 -13.28 -8.36
CA ASN A 522 -14.66 -12.19 -7.55
C ASN A 522 -13.11 -12.11 -7.50
N PHE A 523 -12.42 -13.22 -7.76
CA PHE A 523 -10.98 -13.31 -7.99
C PHE A 523 -10.73 -14.16 -9.24
N PRO A 524 -11.09 -13.65 -10.41
CA PRO A 524 -11.17 -14.45 -11.64
C PRO A 524 -9.79 -14.87 -12.19
N LEU A 525 -8.72 -14.19 -11.79
CA LEU A 525 -7.35 -14.55 -12.13
C LEU A 525 -6.71 -15.38 -11.01
N ALA A 526 -6.66 -14.85 -9.79
CA ALA A 526 -5.88 -15.45 -8.70
C ALA A 526 -6.47 -16.76 -8.22
N ILE A 527 -7.78 -16.84 -7.92
CA ILE A 527 -8.39 -18.09 -7.46
C ILE A 527 -8.48 -19.11 -8.61
N TYR A 528 -8.76 -18.66 -9.84
CA TYR A 528 -8.72 -19.54 -11.01
C TYR A 528 -7.34 -20.22 -11.15
N LEU A 529 -6.28 -19.44 -11.17
CA LEU A 529 -4.91 -19.95 -11.26
C LEU A 529 -4.54 -20.78 -10.04
N GLY A 530 -4.84 -20.32 -8.85
CA GLY A 530 -4.51 -21.04 -7.61
C GLY A 530 -5.02 -22.47 -7.61
N GLN A 531 -6.28 -22.68 -8.01
CA GLN A 531 -6.86 -24.02 -8.14
C GLN A 531 -6.20 -24.84 -9.25
N VAL A 532 -6.05 -24.26 -10.43
CA VAL A 532 -5.53 -24.95 -11.63
C VAL A 532 -4.07 -25.33 -11.45
N VAL A 533 -3.21 -24.39 -11.00
CA VAL A 533 -1.77 -24.67 -10.86
C VAL A 533 -1.46 -25.63 -9.71
N ALA A 534 -2.23 -25.57 -8.60
CA ALA A 534 -2.09 -26.53 -7.51
C ALA A 534 -2.43 -27.96 -7.97
N ALA A 535 -3.51 -28.13 -8.73
CA ALA A 535 -3.88 -29.43 -9.28
C ALA A 535 -2.85 -29.92 -10.31
N LEU A 536 -2.39 -29.06 -11.22
CA LEU A 536 -1.39 -29.41 -12.25
C LEU A 536 -0.06 -29.83 -11.64
N VAL A 537 0.51 -29.03 -10.72
CA VAL A 537 1.83 -29.33 -10.15
C VAL A 537 1.83 -30.59 -9.30
N SER A 538 0.69 -30.91 -8.68
CA SER A 538 0.48 -32.18 -7.95
C SER A 538 0.36 -33.40 -8.87
N GLY A 539 0.42 -33.23 -10.21
CA GLY A 539 0.40 -34.31 -11.19
C GLY A 539 -1.00 -34.74 -11.60
N ASN A 540 -2.01 -33.91 -11.48
CA ASN A 540 -3.37 -34.14 -11.93
C ASN A 540 -3.63 -33.45 -13.28
N SER A 541 -4.44 -34.05 -14.15
CA SER A 541 -5.04 -33.37 -15.29
C SER A 541 -6.23 -32.53 -14.83
N VAL A 542 -6.56 -31.44 -15.54
CA VAL A 542 -7.50 -30.44 -15.07
C VAL A 542 -8.58 -30.12 -16.09
N LEU A 543 -9.83 -30.11 -15.61
CA LEU A 543 -10.97 -29.46 -16.25
C LEU A 543 -11.23 -28.14 -15.51
N ALA A 544 -10.93 -27.03 -16.16
CA ALA A 544 -11.02 -25.69 -15.55
C ALA A 544 -12.31 -25.00 -16.00
N LYS A 545 -13.24 -24.79 -15.06
CA LYS A 545 -14.49 -24.05 -15.27
C LYS A 545 -14.43 -22.72 -14.56
N PRO A 546 -14.27 -21.59 -15.28
CA PRO A 546 -14.41 -20.25 -14.69
C PRO A 546 -15.87 -19.91 -14.40
N ALA A 547 -16.11 -18.83 -13.67
CA ALA A 547 -17.41 -18.18 -13.64
C ALA A 547 -17.73 -17.57 -15.01
N GLU A 548 -18.99 -17.63 -15.44
CA GLU A 548 -19.43 -17.15 -16.75
C GLU A 548 -19.21 -15.64 -16.94
N SER A 549 -19.35 -14.86 -15.88
CA SER A 549 -19.21 -13.40 -15.89
C SER A 549 -17.78 -12.89 -16.05
N THR A 550 -16.76 -13.75 -15.85
CA THR A 550 -15.35 -13.38 -15.88
C THR A 550 -14.50 -14.42 -16.61
N SER A 551 -15.04 -14.95 -17.70
CA SER A 551 -14.41 -16.05 -18.44
C SER A 551 -13.27 -15.61 -19.35
N ILE A 552 -13.21 -14.34 -19.78
CA ILE A 552 -12.16 -13.83 -20.68
C ILE A 552 -10.82 -13.77 -19.95
N ILE A 553 -10.82 -13.29 -18.70
CA ILE A 553 -9.61 -13.28 -17.84
C ILE A 553 -9.05 -14.70 -17.70
N ALA A 554 -9.92 -15.67 -17.38
CA ALA A 554 -9.53 -17.07 -17.23
C ALA A 554 -9.06 -17.70 -18.56
N PHE A 555 -9.67 -17.32 -19.69
CA PHE A 555 -9.24 -17.73 -21.03
C PHE A 555 -7.81 -17.25 -21.30
N LYS A 556 -7.52 -15.97 -21.08
CA LYS A 556 -6.17 -15.40 -21.26
C LYS A 556 -5.14 -16.08 -20.35
N ALA A 557 -5.50 -16.35 -19.10
CA ALA A 557 -4.64 -17.07 -18.16
C ALA A 557 -4.35 -18.50 -18.66
N THR A 558 -5.35 -19.18 -19.26
CA THR A 558 -5.17 -20.51 -19.84
C THR A 558 -4.25 -20.51 -21.06
N GLU A 559 -4.35 -19.51 -21.93
CA GLU A 559 -3.42 -19.33 -23.05
C GLU A 559 -1.97 -19.19 -22.55
N LEU A 560 -1.75 -18.43 -21.47
CA LEU A 560 -0.43 -18.29 -20.85
C LEU A 560 0.06 -19.59 -20.22
N LEU A 561 -0.81 -20.42 -19.60
CA LEU A 561 -0.44 -21.72 -19.07
C LEU A 561 0.09 -22.65 -20.17
N TYR A 562 -0.53 -22.66 -21.35
CA TYR A 562 0.00 -23.42 -22.50
C TYR A 562 1.34 -22.86 -22.99
N LYS A 563 1.49 -21.54 -23.03
CA LYS A 563 2.76 -20.89 -23.38
C LYS A 563 3.84 -21.18 -22.34
N ALA A 564 3.49 -21.31 -21.07
CA ALA A 564 4.40 -21.69 -19.98
C ALA A 564 4.89 -23.14 -20.09
N GLY A 565 4.20 -23.99 -20.83
CA GLY A 565 4.60 -25.37 -21.10
C GLY A 565 3.61 -26.45 -20.63
N VAL A 566 2.40 -26.08 -20.17
CA VAL A 566 1.36 -27.07 -19.84
C VAL A 566 0.95 -27.81 -21.11
N PRO A 567 1.00 -29.18 -21.16
CA PRO A 567 0.55 -29.94 -22.34
C PRO A 567 -0.93 -29.71 -22.62
N LYS A 568 -1.26 -29.56 -23.91
CA LYS A 568 -2.62 -29.22 -24.37
C LYS A 568 -3.69 -30.24 -23.99
N ASN A 569 -3.30 -31.50 -23.82
CA ASN A 569 -4.18 -32.59 -23.42
C ASN A 569 -4.36 -32.71 -21.90
N VAL A 570 -3.52 -32.04 -21.08
CA VAL A 570 -3.55 -32.10 -19.61
C VAL A 570 -4.52 -31.08 -19.00
N LEU A 571 -4.64 -29.90 -19.61
CA LEU A 571 -5.54 -28.82 -19.16
C LEU A 571 -6.61 -28.61 -20.23
N GLN A 572 -7.88 -28.62 -19.82
CA GLN A 572 -9.03 -28.29 -20.66
C GLN A 572 -9.76 -27.09 -20.05
N PHE A 573 -9.91 -26.02 -20.80
CA PHE A 573 -10.68 -24.84 -20.39
C PHE A 573 -12.11 -24.97 -20.90
N VAL A 574 -13.07 -25.06 -19.99
CA VAL A 574 -14.47 -25.41 -20.30
C VAL A 574 -15.46 -24.48 -19.61
N PRO A 575 -15.56 -23.20 -20.05
CA PRO A 575 -16.61 -22.31 -19.59
C PRO A 575 -17.98 -22.93 -19.99
N ALA A 576 -18.82 -23.21 -19.02
CA ALA A 576 -20.09 -23.90 -19.22
C ALA A 576 -21.13 -23.46 -18.20
N ASP A 577 -22.41 -23.68 -18.51
CA ASP A 577 -23.48 -23.57 -17.53
C ASP A 577 -23.21 -24.49 -16.33
N GLY A 578 -23.40 -23.96 -15.12
CA GLY A 578 -23.06 -24.68 -13.90
C GLY A 578 -23.83 -25.98 -13.70
N LYS A 579 -25.11 -26.04 -14.12
CA LYS A 579 -25.95 -27.24 -14.03
C LYS A 579 -25.47 -28.29 -15.01
N LEU A 580 -25.24 -27.92 -16.26
CA LEU A 580 -24.72 -28.82 -17.30
C LEU A 580 -23.35 -29.41 -16.88
N PHE A 581 -22.44 -28.58 -16.36
CA PHE A 581 -21.15 -29.05 -15.85
C PHE A 581 -21.32 -30.06 -14.69
N GLY A 582 -22.23 -29.80 -13.77
CA GLY A 582 -22.57 -30.71 -12.68
C GLY A 582 -23.08 -32.07 -13.18
N GLU A 583 -23.97 -32.05 -14.15
CA GLU A 583 -24.59 -33.26 -14.73
C GLU A 583 -23.59 -34.11 -15.55
N VAL A 584 -22.70 -33.49 -16.31
CA VAL A 584 -21.77 -34.22 -17.21
C VAL A 584 -20.46 -34.57 -16.50
N ILE A 585 -19.87 -33.65 -15.76
CA ILE A 585 -18.52 -33.76 -15.18
C ILE A 585 -18.56 -34.31 -13.76
N LEU A 586 -19.30 -33.63 -12.82
CA LEU A 586 -19.21 -33.99 -11.42
C LEU A 586 -19.86 -35.33 -11.07
N SER A 587 -20.87 -35.74 -11.84
CA SER A 587 -21.53 -37.04 -11.68
C SER A 587 -20.66 -38.21 -12.26
N ASN A 588 -19.64 -37.89 -13.03
CA ASN A 588 -18.83 -38.91 -13.71
C ASN A 588 -17.79 -39.53 -12.76
N ASN A 589 -17.67 -40.88 -12.83
CA ASN A 589 -16.78 -41.66 -11.98
C ASN A 589 -15.28 -41.41 -12.22
N ILE A 590 -14.90 -40.82 -13.34
CA ILE A 590 -13.53 -40.46 -13.69
C ILE A 590 -12.96 -39.36 -12.82
N ILE A 591 -13.82 -38.46 -12.32
CA ILE A 591 -13.39 -37.32 -11.51
C ILE A 591 -12.83 -37.80 -10.17
N SER A 592 -11.56 -37.56 -9.94
CA SER A 592 -10.81 -37.94 -8.74
C SER A 592 -10.80 -36.85 -7.65
N GLY A 593 -11.09 -35.60 -8.01
CA GLY A 593 -11.19 -34.48 -7.09
C GLY A 593 -11.84 -33.25 -7.68
N VAL A 594 -12.30 -32.37 -6.81
CA VAL A 594 -12.92 -31.09 -7.13
C VAL A 594 -12.31 -30.02 -6.23
N ALA A 595 -11.79 -28.96 -6.84
CA ALA A 595 -11.46 -27.71 -6.17
C ALA A 595 -12.52 -26.68 -6.54
N PHE A 596 -13.26 -26.20 -5.55
CA PHE A 596 -14.40 -25.32 -5.72
C PHE A 596 -14.26 -24.07 -4.83
N THR A 597 -14.50 -22.91 -5.40
CA THR A 597 -14.73 -21.69 -4.63
C THR A 597 -16.02 -21.02 -5.11
N GLY A 598 -16.92 -20.72 -4.18
CA GLY A 598 -18.21 -20.11 -4.50
C GLY A 598 -19.22 -20.13 -3.36
N SER A 599 -20.52 -20.25 -3.67
CA SER A 599 -21.56 -20.25 -2.64
C SER A 599 -21.61 -21.55 -1.85
N THR A 600 -21.92 -21.45 -0.55
CA THR A 600 -22.15 -22.63 0.32
C THR A 600 -23.24 -23.56 -0.24
N ALA A 601 -24.30 -22.99 -0.83
CA ALA A 601 -25.35 -23.76 -1.45
C ALA A 601 -24.84 -24.64 -2.60
N THR A 602 -23.99 -24.08 -3.48
CA THR A 602 -23.35 -24.83 -4.58
C THR A 602 -22.39 -25.89 -4.05
N ALA A 603 -21.59 -25.58 -3.00
CA ALA A 603 -20.70 -26.56 -2.37
C ALA A 603 -21.47 -27.78 -1.86
N HIS A 604 -22.64 -27.58 -1.23
CA HIS A 604 -23.52 -28.67 -0.80
C HIS A 604 -24.07 -29.50 -1.96
N VAL A 605 -24.42 -28.86 -3.09
CA VAL A 605 -24.84 -29.59 -4.30
C VAL A 605 -23.71 -30.47 -4.82
N ILE A 606 -22.50 -29.91 -4.95
CA ILE A 606 -21.30 -30.65 -5.37
C ILE A 606 -21.04 -31.85 -4.46
N ASN A 607 -21.02 -31.62 -3.14
CA ASN A 607 -20.77 -32.67 -2.16
C ASN A 607 -21.79 -33.82 -2.28
N ARG A 608 -23.09 -33.50 -2.38
CA ARG A 608 -24.15 -34.52 -2.58
C ARG A 608 -23.99 -35.26 -3.91
N THR A 609 -23.58 -34.56 -4.98
CA THR A 609 -23.37 -35.18 -6.30
C THR A 609 -22.21 -36.19 -6.24
N LEU A 610 -21.08 -35.80 -5.63
CA LEU A 610 -19.93 -36.68 -5.46
C LEU A 610 -20.26 -37.88 -4.55
N ALA A 611 -21.02 -37.69 -3.49
CA ALA A 611 -21.39 -38.74 -2.54
C ALA A 611 -22.35 -39.81 -3.13
N LYS A 612 -23.09 -39.47 -4.20
CA LYS A 612 -24.01 -40.42 -4.88
C LYS A 612 -23.32 -41.35 -5.86
N ARG A 613 -22.04 -41.11 -6.17
CA ARG A 613 -21.31 -41.94 -7.15
C ARG A 613 -20.88 -43.26 -6.55
N ASP A 614 -21.01 -44.30 -7.31
CA ASP A 614 -20.46 -45.62 -6.98
C ASP A 614 -19.07 -45.80 -7.60
N SER A 615 -18.09 -45.05 -7.03
CA SER A 615 -16.70 -44.96 -7.49
C SER A 615 -15.78 -44.62 -6.31
N PRO A 616 -14.44 -44.68 -6.47
CA PRO A 616 -13.53 -44.22 -5.44
C PRO A 616 -13.89 -42.81 -4.95
N ILE A 617 -13.82 -42.58 -3.65
CA ILE A 617 -14.22 -41.30 -3.01
C ILE A 617 -13.36 -40.18 -3.57
N ALA A 618 -13.99 -39.23 -4.26
CA ALA A 618 -13.32 -38.04 -4.76
C ALA A 618 -13.00 -37.03 -3.63
N LYS A 619 -11.86 -36.38 -3.75
CA LYS A 619 -11.52 -35.29 -2.83
C LYS A 619 -12.35 -34.06 -3.18
N LEU A 620 -13.02 -33.47 -2.20
CA LEU A 620 -13.63 -32.15 -2.33
C LEU A 620 -12.85 -31.14 -1.49
N ILE A 621 -12.38 -30.07 -2.14
CA ILE A 621 -11.84 -28.86 -1.52
C ILE A 621 -12.84 -27.77 -1.83
N ALA A 622 -13.53 -27.25 -0.81
CA ALA A 622 -14.60 -26.29 -1.00
C ALA A 622 -14.36 -25.05 -0.12
N GLU A 623 -14.05 -23.95 -0.78
CA GLU A 623 -13.93 -22.62 -0.18
C GLU A 623 -15.24 -21.86 -0.40
N THR A 624 -15.85 -21.35 0.69
CA THR A 624 -17.14 -20.68 0.62
C THR A 624 -17.14 -19.35 1.39
N GLY A 625 -18.25 -18.60 1.31
CA GLY A 625 -18.43 -17.35 2.03
C GLY A 625 -18.56 -17.52 3.54
N GLY A 626 -18.47 -16.42 4.26
CA GLY A 626 -18.59 -16.35 5.71
C GLY A 626 -19.28 -15.08 6.20
N GLN A 627 -19.68 -15.07 7.48
CA GLN A 627 -20.15 -13.88 8.22
C GLN A 627 -19.02 -13.44 9.15
N ASN A 628 -17.99 -12.84 8.54
CA ASN A 628 -16.77 -12.45 9.24
C ASN A 628 -17.06 -11.29 10.20
N CYS A 629 -16.45 -11.33 11.38
CA CYS A 629 -16.62 -10.30 12.39
C CYS A 629 -15.28 -9.69 12.80
N MET A 630 -15.35 -8.46 13.30
CA MET A 630 -14.27 -7.77 13.99
C MET A 630 -14.77 -7.34 15.38
N ILE A 631 -13.92 -7.43 16.38
CA ILE A 631 -14.20 -7.01 17.75
C ILE A 631 -13.26 -5.87 18.08
N VAL A 632 -13.80 -4.72 18.51
CA VAL A 632 -13.04 -3.53 18.88
C VAL A 632 -13.35 -3.18 20.33
N ASP A 633 -12.33 -3.26 21.19
CA ASP A 633 -12.44 -2.88 22.60
C ASP A 633 -11.85 -1.49 22.88
N SER A 634 -12.01 -0.99 24.11
CA SER A 634 -11.59 0.37 24.51
C SER A 634 -10.07 0.60 24.47
N SER A 635 -9.24 -0.44 24.31
CA SER A 635 -7.79 -0.31 24.18
C SER A 635 -7.33 -0.03 22.74
N ALA A 636 -8.23 -0.16 21.77
CA ALA A 636 -7.92 0.04 20.36
C ALA A 636 -7.61 1.52 20.02
N LEU A 637 -6.68 1.74 19.10
CA LEU A 637 -6.51 3.03 18.46
C LEU A 637 -7.61 3.21 17.41
N LEU A 638 -8.56 4.11 17.67
CA LEU A 638 -9.78 4.23 16.86
C LEU A 638 -9.51 4.62 15.41
N GLU A 639 -8.50 5.44 15.16
CA GLU A 639 -8.09 5.83 13.81
C GLU A 639 -7.59 4.62 13.00
N GLN A 640 -6.76 3.75 13.59
CA GLN A 640 -6.31 2.51 12.94
C GLN A 640 -7.45 1.52 12.77
N ALA A 641 -8.29 1.37 13.80
CA ALA A 641 -9.47 0.50 13.72
C ALA A 641 -10.40 0.96 12.59
N THR A 642 -10.57 2.28 12.38
CA THR A 642 -11.35 2.83 11.28
C THR A 642 -10.77 2.45 9.93
N ASP A 643 -9.46 2.61 9.73
CA ASP A 643 -8.78 2.23 8.48
C ASP A 643 -8.96 0.72 8.21
N ASP A 644 -8.77 -0.13 9.21
CA ASP A 644 -8.92 -1.59 9.10
C ASP A 644 -10.37 -2.00 8.81
N ILE A 645 -11.36 -1.34 9.42
CA ILE A 645 -12.80 -1.57 9.17
C ILE A 645 -13.17 -1.20 7.74
N ILE A 646 -12.78 -0.01 7.28
CA ILE A 646 -13.06 0.47 5.91
C ILE A 646 -12.44 -0.49 4.88
N ASN A 647 -11.17 -0.82 5.04
CA ASN A 647 -10.48 -1.73 4.13
C ASN A 647 -11.12 -3.12 4.14
N SER A 648 -11.39 -3.70 5.31
CA SER A 648 -11.95 -5.05 5.43
C SER A 648 -13.39 -5.15 4.92
N SER A 649 -14.18 -4.08 5.08
CA SER A 649 -15.59 -4.08 4.66
C SER A 649 -15.77 -3.81 3.17
N PHE A 650 -15.01 -2.89 2.59
CA PHE A 650 -15.35 -2.28 1.31
C PHE A 650 -14.39 -2.59 0.16
N LEU A 651 -13.15 -3.05 0.39
CA LEU A 651 -12.27 -3.46 -0.71
C LEU A 651 -12.96 -4.45 -1.65
N SER A 652 -12.74 -4.31 -2.96
CA SER A 652 -13.46 -5.02 -4.02
C SER A 652 -14.99 -4.87 -3.93
N SER A 653 -15.46 -3.71 -3.47
CA SER A 653 -16.90 -3.40 -3.24
C SER A 653 -17.55 -4.40 -2.26
N GLY A 654 -16.78 -4.88 -1.27
CA GLY A 654 -17.21 -5.87 -0.28
C GLY A 654 -17.44 -7.28 -0.86
N GLN A 655 -17.02 -7.55 -2.09
CA GLN A 655 -17.26 -8.82 -2.79
C GLN A 655 -16.16 -9.87 -2.50
N ARG A 656 -15.71 -9.96 -1.25
CA ARG A 656 -14.72 -10.95 -0.79
C ARG A 656 -15.35 -11.93 0.19
N CYS A 657 -14.93 -13.20 0.16
CA CYS A 657 -15.29 -14.19 1.15
C CYS A 657 -14.85 -13.77 2.57
N SER A 658 -13.74 -13.03 2.67
CA SER A 658 -13.12 -12.51 3.90
C SER A 658 -13.61 -11.11 4.31
N ALA A 659 -14.53 -10.47 3.58
CA ALA A 659 -14.99 -9.12 3.89
C ALA A 659 -15.67 -9.06 5.27
N LEU A 660 -15.41 -8.02 6.03
CA LEU A 660 -16.04 -7.75 7.31
C LEU A 660 -17.55 -7.54 7.12
N ARG A 661 -18.37 -8.26 7.88
CA ARG A 661 -19.84 -8.21 7.82
C ARG A 661 -20.47 -7.72 9.11
N VAL A 662 -19.84 -8.02 10.24
CA VAL A 662 -20.35 -7.71 11.57
C VAL A 662 -19.24 -7.09 12.41
N LEU A 663 -19.50 -5.90 12.93
CA LEU A 663 -18.59 -5.19 13.82
C LEU A 663 -19.16 -5.20 15.24
N TYR A 664 -18.43 -5.77 16.20
CA TYR A 664 -18.74 -5.72 17.62
C TYR A 664 -17.86 -4.65 18.26
N VAL A 665 -18.47 -3.65 18.87
CA VAL A 665 -17.78 -2.51 19.48
C VAL A 665 -18.15 -2.41 20.93
N GLN A 666 -17.17 -2.21 21.80
CA GLN A 666 -17.40 -1.94 23.20
C GLN A 666 -18.14 -0.60 23.37
N ASP A 667 -19.10 -0.54 24.28
CA ASP A 667 -20.09 0.55 24.39
C ASP A 667 -19.46 1.92 24.59
N GLU A 668 -18.38 2.00 25.40
CA GLU A 668 -17.70 3.26 25.73
C GLU A 668 -17.06 3.97 24.54
N ILE A 669 -16.75 3.25 23.47
CA ILE A 669 -16.10 3.79 22.26
C ILE A 669 -17.02 3.76 21.04
N ALA A 670 -18.23 3.23 21.17
CA ALA A 670 -19.12 2.95 20.04
C ALA A 670 -19.52 4.22 19.28
N ASP A 671 -19.86 5.31 19.98
CA ASP A 671 -20.25 6.57 19.34
C ASP A 671 -19.06 7.22 18.60
N ASP A 672 -17.89 7.29 19.25
CA ASP A 672 -16.67 7.87 18.66
C ASP A 672 -16.24 7.10 17.41
N LEU A 673 -16.22 5.76 17.47
CA LEU A 673 -15.87 4.91 16.33
C LEU A 673 -16.91 5.01 15.20
N THR A 674 -18.19 5.07 15.53
CA THR A 674 -19.26 5.25 14.55
C THR A 674 -19.10 6.55 13.78
N GLU A 675 -18.81 7.66 14.46
CA GLU A 675 -18.59 8.95 13.78
C GLU A 675 -17.33 8.93 12.88
N LEU A 676 -16.25 8.26 13.30
CA LEU A 676 -15.06 8.07 12.47
C LEU A 676 -15.38 7.24 11.21
N ILE A 677 -16.07 6.11 11.36
CA ILE A 677 -16.48 5.27 10.22
C ILE A 677 -17.37 6.04 9.24
N LYS A 678 -18.38 6.76 9.73
CA LYS A 678 -19.25 7.61 8.89
C LYS A 678 -18.45 8.64 8.09
N GLY A 679 -17.53 9.33 8.76
CA GLY A 679 -16.68 10.33 8.13
C GLY A 679 -15.73 9.72 7.10
N ALA A 680 -15.11 8.58 7.40
CA ALA A 680 -14.23 7.87 6.47
C ALA A 680 -15.00 7.29 5.27
N MET A 681 -16.22 6.76 5.48
CA MET A 681 -17.10 6.34 4.39
C MET A 681 -17.46 7.49 3.44
N ALA A 682 -17.70 8.68 3.97
CA ALA A 682 -18.04 9.86 3.16
C ALA A 682 -16.89 10.30 2.23
N GLU A 683 -15.65 9.88 2.51
CA GLU A 683 -14.47 10.18 1.70
C GLU A 683 -14.27 9.18 0.55
N LEU A 684 -14.97 8.05 0.54
CA LEU A 684 -14.84 7.02 -0.49
C LEU A 684 -15.49 7.46 -1.82
N GLN A 685 -14.77 7.21 -2.91
CA GLN A 685 -15.27 7.44 -4.27
C GLN A 685 -15.78 6.14 -4.89
N VAL A 686 -17.10 6.06 -5.07
CA VAL A 686 -17.80 4.95 -5.79
C VAL A 686 -18.01 5.38 -7.24
N SER A 687 -17.17 4.89 -8.16
CA SER A 687 -17.14 5.42 -9.53
C SER A 687 -16.61 4.39 -10.54
N ASP A 688 -16.30 4.87 -11.75
CA ASP A 688 -15.65 4.11 -12.81
C ASP A 688 -14.29 3.56 -12.36
N PRO A 689 -14.07 2.23 -12.38
CA PRO A 689 -12.79 1.61 -12.00
C PRO A 689 -11.59 2.05 -12.84
N ASN A 690 -11.79 2.56 -14.05
CA ASN A 690 -10.70 3.06 -14.90
C ASN A 690 -10.11 4.40 -14.41
N LEU A 691 -10.81 5.09 -13.51
CA LEU A 691 -10.28 6.27 -12.83
C LEU A 691 -9.44 5.82 -11.63
N PHE A 692 -8.17 6.19 -11.61
CA PHE A 692 -7.24 5.78 -10.55
C PHE A 692 -7.65 6.25 -9.15
N ALA A 693 -8.45 7.31 -9.08
CA ALA A 693 -9.01 7.84 -7.83
C ALA A 693 -10.20 7.04 -7.28
N THR A 694 -10.73 6.08 -8.04
CA THR A 694 -11.89 5.27 -7.61
C THR A 694 -11.47 4.30 -6.50
N ASP A 695 -12.17 4.36 -5.37
CA ASP A 695 -11.99 3.44 -4.25
C ASP A 695 -12.82 2.16 -4.42
N LEU A 696 -14.06 2.32 -4.89
CA LEU A 696 -15.02 1.24 -5.01
C LEU A 696 -15.63 1.23 -6.41
N GLY A 697 -15.55 0.09 -7.07
CA GLY A 697 -16.21 -0.18 -8.34
C GLY A 697 -17.66 -0.66 -8.16
N PRO A 698 -18.30 -1.15 -9.25
CA PRO A 698 -19.62 -1.77 -9.21
C PRO A 698 -19.58 -3.16 -8.57
N VAL A 699 -20.75 -3.71 -8.28
CA VAL A 699 -20.93 -5.15 -8.09
C VAL A 699 -21.01 -5.86 -9.43
N ILE A 700 -20.81 -7.19 -9.43
CA ILE A 700 -20.52 -7.94 -10.66
C ILE A 700 -21.67 -7.96 -11.68
N ASN A 701 -22.92 -7.98 -11.24
CA ASN A 701 -24.07 -8.11 -12.12
C ASN A 701 -25.37 -7.62 -11.46
N GLN A 702 -26.46 -7.58 -12.25
CA GLN A 702 -27.79 -7.17 -11.81
C GLN A 702 -28.31 -8.00 -10.63
N GLN A 703 -28.10 -9.31 -10.64
CA GLN A 703 -28.56 -10.18 -9.53
C GLN A 703 -27.89 -9.82 -8.20
N ALA A 704 -26.60 -9.51 -8.22
CA ALA A 704 -25.87 -9.07 -7.03
C ALA A 704 -26.38 -7.71 -6.54
N GLN A 705 -26.61 -6.76 -7.46
CA GLN A 705 -27.18 -5.46 -7.15
C GLN A 705 -28.59 -5.57 -6.54
N ASP A 706 -29.46 -6.39 -7.12
CA ASP A 706 -30.83 -6.61 -6.62
C ASP A 706 -30.83 -7.23 -5.25
N ASN A 707 -29.97 -8.24 -5.00
CA ASN A 707 -29.86 -8.91 -3.71
C ASN A 707 -29.41 -7.92 -2.62
N LEU A 708 -28.41 -7.08 -2.90
CA LEU A 708 -27.93 -6.08 -1.95
C LEU A 708 -28.98 -4.99 -1.69
N ASN A 709 -29.61 -4.46 -2.72
CA ASN A 709 -30.68 -3.47 -2.59
C ASN A 709 -31.88 -4.00 -1.79
N ASN A 710 -32.24 -5.27 -1.99
CA ASN A 710 -33.30 -5.91 -1.21
C ASN A 710 -32.89 -6.11 0.25
N HIS A 711 -31.62 -6.48 0.50
CA HIS A 711 -31.07 -6.57 1.85
C HIS A 711 -31.08 -5.21 2.56
N ILE A 712 -30.60 -4.15 1.89
CA ILE A 712 -30.63 -2.77 2.41
C ILE A 712 -32.07 -2.35 2.78
N LYS A 713 -33.05 -2.60 1.88
CA LYS A 713 -34.47 -2.32 2.16
C LYS A 713 -34.99 -3.08 3.39
N LEU A 714 -34.58 -4.33 3.54
CA LEU A 714 -34.95 -5.15 4.71
C LEU A 714 -34.35 -4.60 5.99
N MET A 715 -33.05 -4.27 5.96
CA MET A 715 -32.31 -3.80 7.13
C MET A 715 -32.75 -2.40 7.59
N LYS A 716 -33.11 -1.52 6.67
CA LYS A 716 -33.71 -0.21 7.00
C LYS A 716 -35.01 -0.33 7.81
N LYS A 717 -35.69 -1.49 7.75
CA LYS A 717 -36.90 -1.77 8.57
C LYS A 717 -36.56 -2.41 9.93
N LYS A 718 -35.40 -3.04 10.07
CA LYS A 718 -35.02 -3.85 11.25
C LYS A 718 -33.95 -3.22 12.13
N ALA A 719 -33.18 -2.29 11.59
CA ALA A 719 -32.04 -1.69 12.25
C ALA A 719 -31.96 -0.17 11.98
N LYS A 720 -31.21 0.54 12.81
CA LYS A 720 -30.91 1.96 12.61
C LYS A 720 -29.98 2.10 11.39
N PHE A 721 -30.39 2.87 10.40
CA PHE A 721 -29.53 3.28 9.28
C PHE A 721 -28.55 4.35 9.77
N ILE A 722 -27.25 4.15 9.51
CA ILE A 722 -26.18 5.05 9.98
C ILE A 722 -25.65 5.92 8.84
N ALA A 723 -25.19 5.31 7.73
CA ALA A 723 -24.59 6.02 6.62
C ALA A 723 -24.69 5.24 5.31
N ASN A 724 -24.49 5.94 4.20
CA ASN A 724 -24.24 5.40 2.87
C ASN A 724 -23.19 6.24 2.15
N VAL A 725 -22.73 5.79 0.99
CA VAL A 725 -21.74 6.47 0.14
C VAL A 725 -22.44 6.95 -1.13
N LYS A 726 -22.10 8.17 -1.60
CA LYS A 726 -22.65 8.72 -2.83
C LYS A 726 -22.03 8.06 -4.06
N ILE A 727 -22.87 7.52 -4.94
CA ILE A 727 -22.44 6.94 -6.21
C ILE A 727 -22.14 8.07 -7.21
N GLN A 728 -20.99 7.97 -7.88
CA GLN A 728 -20.59 8.84 -8.99
C GLN A 728 -20.46 8.06 -10.32
N GLY A 729 -20.82 6.78 -10.31
CA GLY A 729 -20.70 5.88 -11.45
C GLY A 729 -21.76 6.07 -12.56
N SER A 730 -21.61 5.30 -13.64
CA SER A 730 -22.55 5.28 -14.77
C SER A 730 -23.93 4.82 -14.33
N LYS A 731 -24.97 5.40 -14.93
CA LYS A 731 -26.37 4.99 -14.69
C LYS A 731 -26.68 3.57 -15.17
N THR A 732 -25.87 3.04 -16.10
CA THR A 732 -26.01 1.68 -16.64
C THR A 732 -25.16 0.65 -15.88
N GLY A 733 -24.34 1.08 -14.94
CA GLY A 733 -23.51 0.21 -14.11
C GLY A 733 -24.24 -0.36 -12.88
N PHE A 734 -23.74 -1.46 -12.35
CA PHE A 734 -24.30 -2.16 -11.19
C PHE A 734 -23.77 -1.61 -9.86
N PHE A 735 -23.94 -0.32 -9.61
CA PHE A 735 -23.50 0.31 -8.36
C PHE A 735 -24.52 0.15 -7.24
N VAL A 736 -24.04 0.10 -6.00
CA VAL A 736 -24.87 0.02 -4.77
C VAL A 736 -24.41 1.11 -3.81
N GLU A 737 -25.39 1.84 -3.17
CA GLU A 737 -25.14 2.88 -2.16
C GLU A 737 -24.65 2.31 -0.83
#